data_f1985af297b806ce53ed5b489a1723e1
#
_entry.id   f1985af297b806ce53ed5b489a1723e1
#
_cell.length_a   1.000
_cell.length_b   1.000
_cell.length_c   1.000
_cell.angle_alpha   90.00
_cell.angle_beta   90.00
_cell.angle_gamma   90.00
#
_symmetry.space_group_name_H-M   'P 1'
#
loop_
_entity.id
_entity.type
_entity.pdbx_description
1 polymer ?
#
loop_
_entity_poly.entity_id
_entity_poly.type
_entity_poly.pdbx_seq_one_letter_code
_entity_poly.pdbx_strand_id
1 'polypeptide(L)'
;MFDDQGIERGQTISPELTRGIRESRISIVVLSKNYASSSWCLDELLEILKCKEDIGQIVMTVFYGVDPSDVRKQTGDIWKVFKKTCGGKTKEEMRKWSQALNDVGNIAGEHFLNWDNESKMIEKIARDVSNKLNTTVSKDFEDMVGLETHLEKIQALLHLDNEDEVIIVGICGPAGIGKTTIARALHSRLTCSFRRTCFMENLRGSYNSSLDEHGLKLQLQEKLLSKILNQNSMRIYHLGAIHERLCDQKVLIILDEVDDLKQLEALANDTKWFGPGSRIVVTTENQELLKQHGIKNTYHVDFPTQKEAREIFCRYAFKQSTPQDGFENLSERVTKLCSRLPLGLRVMGSYLLRKTEDDWEDILYRLESSFDPVDRGIERVLRVGYDSLHEKNQLLFLLIAFFFNYKDEDHVKAMLADNNLNVRLGLKTLEYKSLIQKSSGGNIVMHKLLQQVGREAVQRQEPWKRQILIDAHEICDGCANVMGISFNVSTIPNGVHISAKAFQKMRNLRFLSIYETRRDINLRVNVPEDMDFPHRLRFLRWEVYPGKCLPSTFRPEYLVELNLQNNKLEKLWEGTQPLTNLNKLELCGSLSLKELPDLSNATNLKRLDLTGCWSLVEIPSSVGNLHKLEELEMNLCLQLQVVPTHFNLASLKSLRMLGCWQLRKFPGISTNITALILGDAMLEEMLESITLWSRLETLSIYGSVITHNFWAVTFVEKMGTDIERIPDCIKDLPALKSLYIGGCPKLVSLPELPGSLRRLTVETCESLETVSFPIDSPIVSFSFPNCFELGVEARRVITQKAGQMLAYLPGREIPAEFVHRAIGDSLTIRSSFCSIFRICVVVSPKSGMKEEYVDLMCRKRINGCPNGDNLFKARLRKVQAEHLFIFQFEFLEEDGWLEQDNKVLFKFTTSSQELDIIECGIQIFRAETNRNISSYQSYESRSEQVSEYEDESLSDGSISSQGSNEDDDGYHSDRRLEFHEQKSLSRWGFCGIFHGFLRCFMA
;
A
#
# COMPACT_ATOMS: atom_id res chain seq x y z
N MET A 1 27.69 14.25 -6.96
CA MET A 1 28.56 13.58 -7.92
C MET A 1 29.87 13.36 -7.20
N PHE A 2 30.35 12.15 -7.04
CA PHE A 2 31.68 11.87 -6.50
C PHE A 2 32.67 11.89 -7.67
N ASP A 3 33.71 12.67 -7.53
CA ASP A 3 34.71 12.96 -8.58
C ASP A 3 35.56 11.72 -8.99
N ASP A 4 35.53 10.65 -8.17
CA ASP A 4 36.44 9.51 -8.32
C ASP A 4 35.92 8.31 -9.14
N GLN A 5 34.65 8.27 -9.55
CA GLN A 5 34.07 7.05 -10.17
C GLN A 5 33.43 7.24 -11.55
N GLY A 6 33.46 8.43 -12.14
CA GLY A 6 32.75 8.70 -13.40
C GLY A 6 33.56 9.35 -14.51
N ILE A 7 34.79 9.78 -14.26
CA ILE A 7 35.61 10.52 -15.26
C ILE A 7 36.84 9.70 -15.62
N GLU A 8 36.94 9.29 -16.88
CA GLU A 8 38.14 8.63 -17.41
C GLU A 8 39.36 9.59 -17.35
N ARG A 9 40.49 9.09 -16.87
CA ARG A 9 41.75 9.85 -16.76
C ARG A 9 42.14 10.40 -18.13
N GLY A 10 42.05 11.73 -18.28
CA GLY A 10 42.45 12.43 -19.50
C GLY A 10 41.33 13.25 -20.17
N GLN A 11 40.10 13.20 -19.66
CA GLN A 11 39.02 14.06 -20.13
C GLN A 11 38.97 15.40 -19.37
N THR A 12 38.53 16.45 -20.04
CA THR A 12 38.27 17.77 -19.43
C THR A 12 37.00 17.68 -18.56
N ILE A 13 37.14 17.76 -17.25
CA ILE A 13 36.11 17.61 -16.19
C ILE A 13 34.94 18.58 -16.37
N SER A 14 35.20 19.70 -17.06
CA SER A 14 34.32 20.87 -17.10
C SER A 14 32.92 20.68 -17.71
N PRO A 15 32.67 20.02 -18.84
CA PRO A 15 31.34 20.00 -19.45
C PRO A 15 30.33 19.12 -18.71
N GLU A 16 30.77 17.96 -18.16
CA GLU A 16 29.87 17.02 -17.50
C GLU A 16 29.50 17.44 -16.07
N LEU A 17 30.46 17.99 -15.32
CA LEU A 17 30.22 18.61 -14.02
C LEU A 17 29.29 19.84 -14.16
N THR A 18 29.55 20.70 -15.12
CA THR A 18 28.69 21.84 -15.39
C THR A 18 27.28 21.40 -15.77
N ARG A 19 27.13 20.33 -16.58
CA ARG A 19 25.84 19.76 -16.90
C ARG A 19 25.17 19.19 -15.65
N GLY A 20 25.90 18.44 -14.82
CA GLY A 20 25.39 17.90 -13.55
C GLY A 20 24.92 18.97 -12.58
N ILE A 21 25.66 20.10 -12.48
CA ILE A 21 25.25 21.26 -11.68
C ILE A 21 23.95 21.84 -12.22
N ARG A 22 23.84 22.08 -13.53
CA ARG A 22 22.66 22.69 -14.17
C ARG A 22 21.41 21.81 -14.14
N GLU A 23 21.59 20.50 -14.24
CA GLU A 23 20.48 19.53 -14.18
C GLU A 23 20.04 19.20 -12.75
N SER A 24 20.83 19.57 -11.73
CA SER A 24 20.53 19.30 -10.33
C SER A 24 19.48 20.28 -9.78
N ARG A 25 18.53 19.77 -9.00
CA ARG A 25 17.53 20.57 -8.28
C ARG A 25 18.10 21.20 -7.00
N ILE A 26 19.02 20.51 -6.35
CA ILE A 26 19.68 20.94 -5.11
C ILE A 26 21.18 20.76 -5.27
N SER A 27 21.95 21.77 -4.91
CA SER A 27 23.41 21.70 -4.78
C SER A 27 23.80 21.84 -3.31
N ILE A 28 24.56 20.87 -2.79
CA ILE A 28 25.09 20.89 -1.43
C ILE A 28 26.56 21.28 -1.50
N VAL A 29 26.91 22.44 -0.95
CA VAL A 29 28.29 22.95 -0.96
C VAL A 29 28.93 22.71 0.38
N VAL A 30 29.91 21.79 0.46
CA VAL A 30 30.65 21.46 1.68
C VAL A 30 31.91 22.33 1.77
N LEU A 31 31.87 23.35 2.59
CA LEU A 31 32.96 24.31 2.79
C LEU A 31 33.87 23.82 3.90
N SER A 32 35.05 23.36 3.52
CA SER A 32 36.13 22.97 4.47
C SER A 32 37.25 24.01 4.51
N LYS A 33 38.18 23.88 5.45
CA LYS A 33 39.38 24.74 5.53
C LYS A 33 40.19 24.77 4.24
N ASN A 34 40.13 23.67 3.46
CA ASN A 34 40.87 23.51 2.20
C ASN A 34 40.02 23.80 0.95
N TYR A 35 38.76 24.13 1.09
CA TYR A 35 37.86 24.33 -0.07
C TYR A 35 38.42 25.30 -1.07
N ALA A 36 38.93 26.42 -0.60
CA ALA A 36 39.52 27.47 -1.46
C ALA A 36 40.93 27.12 -1.99
N SER A 37 41.46 25.93 -1.76
CA SER A 37 42.76 25.48 -2.37
C SER A 37 42.64 25.02 -3.80
N SER A 38 41.41 24.73 -4.25
CA SER A 38 41.14 24.27 -5.61
C SER A 38 40.44 25.37 -6.43
N SER A 39 41.08 25.76 -7.52
CA SER A 39 40.45 26.70 -8.49
C SER A 39 39.18 26.08 -9.09
N TRP A 40 39.15 24.76 -9.24
CA TRP A 40 37.96 24.06 -9.75
C TRP A 40 36.77 24.18 -8.82
N CYS A 41 36.94 23.93 -7.52
CA CYS A 41 35.89 24.15 -6.56
C CYS A 41 35.35 25.58 -6.53
N LEU A 42 36.22 26.56 -6.81
CA LEU A 42 35.83 27.97 -6.90
C LEU A 42 35.05 28.28 -8.20
N ASP A 43 35.43 27.63 -9.30
CA ASP A 43 34.71 27.76 -10.59
C ASP A 43 33.35 27.03 -10.55
N GLU A 44 33.26 25.84 -9.92
CA GLU A 44 32.02 25.15 -9.67
C GLU A 44 31.08 25.97 -8.78
N LEU A 45 31.60 26.61 -7.75
CA LEU A 45 30.83 27.51 -6.90
C LEU A 45 30.22 28.66 -7.66
N LEU A 46 30.96 29.26 -8.61
CA LEU A 46 30.44 30.29 -9.51
C LEU A 46 29.25 29.77 -10.33
N GLU A 47 29.36 28.56 -10.89
CA GLU A 47 28.30 27.98 -11.70
C GLU A 47 27.08 27.62 -10.85
N ILE A 48 27.28 27.08 -9.62
CA ILE A 48 26.19 26.79 -8.67
C ILE A 48 25.43 28.08 -8.31
N LEU A 49 26.14 29.17 -7.98
CA LEU A 49 25.50 30.42 -7.62
C LEU A 49 24.78 31.06 -8.81
N LYS A 50 25.33 30.90 -10.01
CA LYS A 50 24.67 31.30 -11.25
C LYS A 50 23.38 30.51 -11.50
N CYS A 51 23.39 29.18 -11.31
CA CYS A 51 22.17 28.36 -11.39
C CYS A 51 21.14 28.71 -10.33
N LYS A 52 21.59 29.13 -9.14
CA LYS A 52 20.70 29.66 -8.11
C LYS A 52 19.95 30.91 -8.57
N GLU A 53 20.63 31.82 -9.26
CA GLU A 53 20.04 33.06 -9.77
C GLU A 53 19.21 32.85 -11.04
N ASP A 54 19.74 32.09 -12.00
CA ASP A 54 19.14 31.94 -13.34
C ASP A 54 17.92 30.99 -13.35
N ILE A 55 17.96 29.90 -12.58
CA ILE A 55 16.95 28.81 -12.59
C ILE A 55 16.36 28.49 -11.21
N GLY A 56 16.67 29.28 -10.18
CA GLY A 56 16.15 29.09 -8.84
C GLY A 56 16.63 27.82 -8.14
N GLN A 57 17.80 27.29 -8.49
CA GLN A 57 18.37 26.10 -7.88
C GLN A 57 18.54 26.29 -6.37
N ILE A 58 18.15 25.29 -5.58
CA ILE A 58 18.31 25.33 -4.13
C ILE A 58 19.77 25.04 -3.76
N VAL A 59 20.42 25.96 -3.08
CA VAL A 59 21.79 25.79 -2.58
C VAL A 59 21.77 25.65 -1.06
N MET A 60 22.34 24.56 -0.59
CA MET A 60 22.52 24.24 0.84
C MET A 60 24.01 24.28 1.17
N THR A 61 24.38 24.93 2.25
CA THR A 61 25.77 25.06 2.68
C THR A 61 26.04 24.23 3.93
N VAL A 62 27.22 23.61 3.97
CA VAL A 62 27.74 22.88 5.11
C VAL A 62 29.12 23.43 5.43
N PHE A 63 29.27 23.98 6.63
CA PHE A 63 30.54 24.51 7.13
C PHE A 63 31.29 23.43 7.93
N TYR A 64 32.22 22.75 7.28
CA TYR A 64 32.94 21.61 7.86
C TYR A 64 34.29 22.06 8.44
N GLY A 65 34.33 22.26 9.74
CA GLY A 65 35.52 22.70 10.47
C GLY A 65 36.02 24.13 10.07
N VAL A 66 35.16 24.97 9.53
CA VAL A 66 35.42 26.36 9.17
C VAL A 66 34.30 27.25 9.68
N ASP A 67 34.64 28.40 10.24
CA ASP A 67 33.65 29.38 10.70
C ASP A 67 32.97 30.07 9.50
N PRO A 68 31.63 30.13 9.44
CA PRO A 68 30.92 30.85 8.39
C PRO A 68 31.36 32.32 8.24
N SER A 69 31.77 32.98 9.32
CA SER A 69 32.27 34.36 9.28
C SER A 69 33.63 34.48 8.59
N ASP A 70 34.49 33.46 8.73
CA ASP A 70 35.79 33.40 8.04
C ASP A 70 35.61 33.21 6.54
N VAL A 71 34.63 32.43 6.11
CA VAL A 71 34.28 32.27 4.70
C VAL A 71 33.76 33.60 4.14
N ARG A 72 32.81 34.25 4.80
CA ARG A 72 32.24 35.52 4.37
C ARG A 72 33.26 36.62 4.26
N LYS A 73 34.03 36.80 5.31
CA LYS A 73 35.02 37.88 5.44
C LYS A 73 36.35 37.54 4.82
N GLN A 74 36.51 36.25 4.40
CA GLN A 74 37.75 35.71 3.87
C GLN A 74 38.91 35.94 4.84
N THR A 75 38.72 35.47 6.08
CA THR A 75 39.70 35.55 7.15
C THR A 75 40.16 34.15 7.58
N GLY A 76 41.01 34.04 8.57
CA GLY A 76 41.49 32.78 9.11
C GLY A 76 42.28 31.88 8.16
N ASP A 77 42.12 30.60 8.28
CA ASP A 77 42.87 29.60 7.47
C ASP A 77 42.40 29.54 6.03
N ILE A 78 41.09 29.72 5.78
CA ILE A 78 40.56 29.70 4.42
C ILE A 78 41.14 30.85 3.54
N TRP A 79 41.42 32.00 4.17
CA TRP A 79 42.05 33.14 3.45
C TRP A 79 43.49 32.85 3.06
N LYS A 80 44.29 32.22 3.93
CA LYS A 80 45.66 31.85 3.64
C LYS A 80 45.74 30.94 2.39
N VAL A 81 44.81 29.99 2.32
CA VAL A 81 44.69 29.02 1.25
C VAL A 81 44.22 29.71 -0.01
N PHE A 82 43.14 30.51 0.06
CA PHE A 82 42.60 31.27 -1.05
C PHE A 82 43.64 32.19 -1.70
N LYS A 83 44.39 32.95 -0.89
CA LYS A 83 45.47 33.81 -1.37
C LYS A 83 46.54 33.06 -2.16
N LYS A 84 46.90 31.83 -1.73
CA LYS A 84 47.81 30.97 -2.45
C LYS A 84 47.26 30.52 -3.78
N THR A 85 46.00 30.14 -3.87
CA THR A 85 45.29 29.72 -5.10
C THR A 85 45.14 30.86 -6.08
N CYS A 86 45.01 32.08 -5.60
CA CYS A 86 44.96 33.31 -6.44
C CYS A 86 46.31 33.66 -7.08
N GLY A 87 47.40 33.00 -6.68
CA GLY A 87 48.73 33.22 -7.27
C GLY A 87 48.75 32.89 -8.78
N GLY A 88 48.96 33.92 -9.63
CA GLY A 88 48.94 33.78 -11.09
C GLY A 88 47.60 33.98 -11.78
N LYS A 89 46.56 34.30 -11.04
CA LYS A 89 45.19 34.58 -11.57
C LYS A 89 44.98 36.07 -11.84
N THR A 90 44.05 36.40 -12.72
CA THR A 90 43.66 37.77 -13.02
C THR A 90 42.92 38.43 -11.87
N LYS A 91 43.01 39.77 -11.76
CA LYS A 91 42.27 40.50 -10.73
C LYS A 91 40.76 40.30 -10.82
N GLU A 92 40.26 40.05 -12.02
CA GLU A 92 38.83 39.82 -12.27
C GLU A 92 38.38 38.42 -11.77
N GLU A 93 39.16 37.36 -12.06
CA GLU A 93 38.89 36.02 -11.54
C GLU A 93 38.90 36.00 -10.00
N MET A 94 39.91 36.63 -9.41
CA MET A 94 40.00 36.74 -7.93
C MET A 94 38.79 37.46 -7.36
N ARG A 95 38.28 38.50 -7.99
CA ARG A 95 37.10 39.24 -7.57
C ARG A 95 35.84 38.38 -7.63
N LYS A 96 35.66 37.63 -8.72
CA LYS A 96 34.50 36.72 -8.90
C LYS A 96 34.51 35.63 -7.82
N TRP A 97 35.65 34.98 -7.58
CA TRP A 97 35.76 33.95 -6.53
C TRP A 97 35.56 34.50 -5.11
N SER A 98 36.10 35.70 -4.85
CA SER A 98 35.92 36.40 -3.57
C SER A 98 34.44 36.73 -3.32
N GLN A 99 33.73 37.20 -4.36
CA GLN A 99 32.30 37.47 -4.29
C GLN A 99 31.53 36.16 -4.06
N ALA A 100 31.84 35.11 -4.77
CA ALA A 100 31.17 33.81 -4.62
C ALA A 100 31.35 33.21 -3.22
N LEU A 101 32.55 33.31 -2.63
CA LEU A 101 32.78 32.90 -1.25
C LEU A 101 31.98 33.75 -0.23
N ASN A 102 31.85 35.04 -0.50
CA ASN A 102 30.99 35.90 0.34
C ASN A 102 29.52 35.49 0.23
N ASP A 103 29.04 35.30 -1.01
CA ASP A 103 27.63 34.99 -1.28
C ASP A 103 27.24 33.62 -0.71
N VAL A 104 28.07 32.59 -0.89
CA VAL A 104 27.80 31.26 -0.30
C VAL A 104 27.90 31.28 1.21
N GLY A 105 28.80 32.07 1.80
CA GLY A 105 28.93 32.27 3.24
C GLY A 105 27.75 33.00 3.87
N ASN A 106 26.94 33.68 3.09
CA ASN A 106 25.67 34.32 3.52
C ASN A 106 24.45 33.39 3.41
N ILE A 107 24.58 32.22 2.79
CA ILE A 107 23.51 31.24 2.75
C ILE A 107 23.48 30.53 4.11
N ALA A 108 22.31 30.49 4.75
CA ALA A 108 22.13 29.74 5.99
C ALA A 108 22.42 28.26 5.76
N GLY A 109 23.32 27.69 6.57
CA GLY A 109 23.77 26.31 6.41
C GLY A 109 24.14 25.65 7.73
N GLU A 110 24.41 24.35 7.68
CA GLU A 110 24.80 23.56 8.84
C GLU A 110 26.28 23.77 9.17
N HIS A 111 26.55 23.99 10.46
CA HIS A 111 27.91 24.18 10.93
C HIS A 111 28.35 22.98 11.78
N PHE A 112 29.38 22.24 11.29
CA PHE A 112 29.82 20.97 11.92
C PHE A 112 30.19 21.11 13.41
N LEU A 113 30.72 22.24 13.83
CA LEU A 113 31.09 22.45 15.23
C LEU A 113 29.88 22.51 16.20
N ASN A 114 28.66 22.62 15.67
CA ASN A 114 27.44 22.61 16.46
C ASN A 114 26.88 21.18 16.61
N TRP A 115 27.59 20.16 16.10
CA TRP A 115 27.13 18.78 16.08
C TRP A 115 28.08 17.87 16.86
N ASP A 116 27.50 16.97 17.65
CA ASP A 116 28.29 16.00 18.44
C ASP A 116 29.05 14.99 17.56
N ASN A 117 28.48 14.68 16.40
CA ASN A 117 29.10 13.79 15.41
C ASN A 117 28.61 14.06 13.98
N GLU A 118 29.40 13.58 13.03
CA GLU A 118 29.18 13.76 11.59
C GLU A 118 27.92 13.06 11.09
N SER A 119 27.56 11.88 11.66
CA SER A 119 26.40 11.09 11.25
C SER A 119 25.08 11.85 11.49
N LYS A 120 24.92 12.50 12.65
CA LYS A 120 23.72 13.27 12.96
C LYS A 120 23.55 14.47 12.01
N MET A 121 24.66 15.13 11.68
CA MET A 121 24.63 16.25 10.72
C MET A 121 24.26 15.76 9.31
N ILE A 122 24.83 14.64 8.87
CA ILE A 122 24.47 14.02 7.57
C ILE A 122 23.00 13.64 7.53
N GLU A 123 22.46 13.04 8.60
CA GLU A 123 21.04 12.70 8.70
C GLU A 123 20.13 13.93 8.60
N LYS A 124 20.49 15.01 9.29
CA LYS A 124 19.72 16.26 9.17
C LYS A 124 19.78 16.82 7.77
N ILE A 125 20.94 16.89 7.16
CA ILE A 125 21.10 17.39 5.79
C ILE A 125 20.28 16.51 4.82
N ALA A 126 20.34 15.18 4.96
CA ALA A 126 19.54 14.26 4.16
C ALA A 126 18.03 14.48 4.33
N ARG A 127 17.58 14.72 5.59
CA ARG A 127 16.18 15.06 5.89
C ARG A 127 15.78 16.40 5.28
N ASP A 128 16.62 17.42 5.41
CA ASP A 128 16.37 18.74 4.85
C ASP A 128 16.35 18.73 3.31
N VAL A 129 17.22 17.94 2.68
CA VAL A 129 17.18 17.67 1.23
C VAL A 129 15.88 16.96 0.85
N SER A 130 15.51 15.91 1.56
CA SER A 130 14.26 15.18 1.33
C SER A 130 13.05 16.10 1.49
N ASN A 131 13.01 16.90 2.53
CA ASN A 131 11.95 17.88 2.76
C ASN A 131 11.88 18.90 1.62
N LYS A 132 13.02 19.45 1.20
CA LYS A 132 13.09 20.43 0.09
C LYS A 132 12.72 19.81 -1.26
N LEU A 133 13.05 18.55 -1.50
CA LEU A 133 12.62 17.82 -2.69
C LEU A 133 11.12 17.51 -2.66
N ASN A 134 10.57 17.23 -1.49
CA ASN A 134 9.14 16.95 -1.29
C ASN A 134 8.28 18.22 -1.23
N THR A 135 8.84 19.38 -0.84
CA THR A 135 8.14 20.68 -0.84
C THR A 135 8.01 21.31 -2.22
N THR A 136 8.72 20.83 -3.22
CA THR A 136 8.43 21.24 -4.59
C THR A 136 7.11 20.61 -4.98
N VAL A 137 6.05 21.42 -5.05
CA VAL A 137 4.79 21.06 -5.71
C VAL A 137 5.15 20.35 -7.00
N SER A 138 4.64 19.13 -7.18
CA SER A 138 4.95 18.37 -8.38
C SER A 138 4.67 19.25 -9.60
N LYS A 139 5.63 19.42 -10.48
CA LYS A 139 5.43 20.15 -11.75
C LYS A 139 4.28 19.59 -12.59
N ASP A 140 3.82 18.38 -12.24
CA ASP A 140 2.68 17.73 -12.87
C ASP A 140 1.38 18.55 -12.78
N PHE A 141 1.29 19.50 -11.84
CA PHE A 141 0.10 20.32 -11.59
C PHE A 141 0.27 21.80 -11.95
N GLU A 142 1.49 22.28 -12.24
CA GLU A 142 1.76 23.71 -12.52
C GLU A 142 1.02 24.23 -13.76
N ASP A 143 0.77 23.37 -14.74
CA ASP A 143 0.09 23.72 -16.00
C ASP A 143 -1.42 23.43 -15.98
N MET A 144 -2.02 23.06 -14.85
CA MET A 144 -3.44 22.73 -14.81
C MET A 144 -4.31 23.96 -14.63
N VAL A 145 -5.19 24.19 -15.59
CA VAL A 145 -6.07 25.38 -15.67
C VAL A 145 -7.13 25.31 -14.56
N GLY A 146 -7.30 26.42 -13.85
CA GLY A 146 -8.33 26.58 -12.82
C GLY A 146 -8.09 25.81 -11.51
N LEU A 147 -7.01 25.03 -11.42
CA LEU A 147 -6.74 24.18 -10.27
C LEU A 147 -6.55 24.99 -8.97
N GLU A 148 -5.84 26.12 -9.04
CA GLU A 148 -5.52 26.94 -7.86
C GLU A 148 -6.77 27.40 -7.13
N THR A 149 -7.77 27.88 -7.86
CA THR A 149 -9.05 28.33 -7.27
C THR A 149 -9.77 27.20 -6.51
N HIS A 150 -9.69 25.97 -7.01
CA HIS A 150 -10.26 24.82 -6.30
C HIS A 150 -9.47 24.50 -5.04
N LEU A 151 -8.15 24.54 -5.10
CA LEU A 151 -7.27 24.26 -3.96
C LEU A 151 -7.46 25.28 -2.84
N GLU A 152 -7.52 26.60 -3.16
CA GLU A 152 -7.78 27.65 -2.20
C GLU A 152 -9.11 27.45 -1.46
N LYS A 153 -10.20 27.17 -2.20
CA LYS A 153 -11.52 26.93 -1.62
C LYS A 153 -11.55 25.71 -0.70
N ILE A 154 -10.88 24.63 -1.09
CA ILE A 154 -10.83 23.40 -0.28
C ILE A 154 -9.94 23.61 0.95
N GLN A 155 -8.80 24.29 0.81
CA GLN A 155 -7.94 24.61 1.94
C GLN A 155 -8.68 25.48 2.98
N ALA A 156 -9.53 26.43 2.56
CA ALA A 156 -10.38 27.18 3.46
C ALA A 156 -11.34 26.29 4.25
N LEU A 157 -11.94 25.26 3.61
CA LEU A 157 -12.80 24.29 4.30
C LEU A 157 -12.04 23.32 5.22
N LEU A 158 -10.75 23.12 4.97
CA LEU A 158 -9.89 22.29 5.80
C LEU A 158 -9.47 22.98 7.09
N HIS A 159 -9.64 24.31 7.21
CA HIS A 159 -9.26 25.09 8.39
C HIS A 159 -7.91 24.65 8.95
N LEU A 160 -6.85 24.75 8.14
CA LEU A 160 -5.53 24.19 8.46
C LEU A 160 -4.91 24.80 9.73
N ASP A 161 -5.34 26.00 10.12
CA ASP A 161 -4.91 26.70 11.35
C ASP A 161 -5.57 26.14 12.63
N ASN A 162 -6.63 25.34 12.50
CA ASN A 162 -7.29 24.69 13.63
C ASN A 162 -6.63 23.34 13.90
N GLU A 163 -5.73 23.32 14.88
CA GLU A 163 -4.99 22.11 15.26
C GLU A 163 -5.71 21.22 16.27
N ASP A 164 -6.82 21.69 16.85
CA ASP A 164 -7.54 20.97 17.90
C ASP A 164 -8.60 20.01 17.36
N GLU A 165 -9.08 20.22 16.14
CA GLU A 165 -10.18 19.47 15.56
C GLU A 165 -9.77 18.62 14.37
N VAL A 166 -10.43 17.45 14.25
CA VAL A 166 -10.37 16.60 13.06
C VAL A 166 -11.45 17.04 12.09
N ILE A 167 -11.07 17.36 10.86
CA ILE A 167 -11.98 17.87 9.85
C ILE A 167 -12.08 16.89 8.67
N ILE A 168 -13.31 16.55 8.32
CA ILE A 168 -13.62 15.74 7.12
C ILE A 168 -14.23 16.67 6.08
N VAL A 169 -13.66 16.68 4.87
CA VAL A 169 -14.15 17.47 3.74
C VAL A 169 -14.54 16.54 2.60
N GLY A 170 -15.77 16.67 2.11
CA GLY A 170 -16.24 15.94 0.94
C GLY A 170 -16.08 16.76 -0.34
N ILE A 171 -15.37 16.24 -1.34
CA ILE A 171 -15.28 16.80 -2.69
C ILE A 171 -16.25 16.03 -3.57
N CYS A 172 -17.32 16.67 -4.05
CA CYS A 172 -18.34 16.03 -4.88
C CYS A 172 -18.47 16.71 -6.25
N GLY A 173 -19.01 15.97 -7.21
CA GLY A 173 -19.24 16.45 -8.57
C GLY A 173 -19.32 15.30 -9.58
N PRO A 174 -19.68 15.57 -10.83
CA PRO A 174 -19.86 14.53 -11.84
C PRO A 174 -18.57 13.80 -12.20
N ALA A 175 -18.70 12.62 -12.79
CA ALA A 175 -17.57 11.86 -13.32
C ALA A 175 -16.77 12.67 -14.35
N GLY A 176 -15.45 12.61 -14.29
CA GLY A 176 -14.57 13.31 -15.26
C GLY A 176 -14.41 14.82 -15.04
N ILE A 177 -15.00 15.41 -13.97
CA ILE A 177 -14.85 16.83 -13.61
C ILE A 177 -13.46 17.18 -13.05
N GLY A 178 -12.68 16.18 -12.63
CA GLY A 178 -11.33 16.41 -12.11
C GLY A 178 -11.17 16.22 -10.60
N LYS A 179 -12.14 15.62 -9.88
CA LYS A 179 -12.07 15.41 -8.41
C LYS A 179 -10.76 14.76 -7.97
N THR A 180 -10.38 13.65 -8.58
CA THR A 180 -9.13 12.93 -8.29
C THR A 180 -7.89 13.79 -8.56
N THR A 181 -7.91 14.58 -9.62
CA THR A 181 -6.80 15.51 -9.96
C THR A 181 -6.64 16.59 -8.88
N ILE A 182 -7.76 17.19 -8.46
CA ILE A 182 -7.80 18.19 -7.38
C ILE A 182 -7.31 17.55 -6.07
N ALA A 183 -7.78 16.35 -5.74
CA ALA A 183 -7.37 15.64 -4.53
C ALA A 183 -5.88 15.28 -4.54
N ARG A 184 -5.31 14.86 -5.67
CA ARG A 184 -3.87 14.60 -5.81
C ARG A 184 -3.03 15.86 -5.67
N ALA A 185 -3.46 16.96 -6.29
CA ALA A 185 -2.78 18.25 -6.16
C ALA A 185 -2.82 18.76 -4.72
N LEU A 186 -3.98 18.62 -4.05
CA LEU A 186 -4.13 18.94 -2.64
C LEU A 186 -3.21 18.08 -1.76
N HIS A 187 -3.16 16.78 -1.99
CA HIS A 187 -2.26 15.86 -1.28
C HIS A 187 -0.80 16.29 -1.48
N SER A 188 -0.37 16.51 -2.72
CA SER A 188 0.99 16.97 -3.03
C SER A 188 1.35 18.27 -2.29
N ARG A 189 0.41 19.23 -2.23
CA ARG A 189 0.61 20.52 -1.57
C ARG A 189 0.71 20.40 -0.04
N LEU A 190 -0.10 19.53 0.56
CA LEU A 190 -0.24 19.44 2.01
C LEU A 190 0.65 18.36 2.66
N THR A 191 1.28 17.49 1.87
CA THR A 191 2.10 16.37 2.39
C THR A 191 3.14 16.82 3.40
N CYS A 192 3.75 17.98 3.22
CA CYS A 192 4.79 18.49 4.12
C CYS A 192 4.25 19.01 5.48
N SER A 193 2.95 19.31 5.54
CA SER A 193 2.31 19.84 6.77
C SER A 193 1.82 18.72 7.70
N PHE A 194 1.91 17.45 7.27
CA PHE A 194 1.44 16.31 8.03
C PHE A 194 2.54 15.28 8.18
N ARG A 195 2.68 14.74 9.39
CA ARG A 195 3.69 13.70 9.67
C ARG A 195 3.41 12.40 8.91
N ARG A 196 2.12 12.11 8.67
CA ARG A 196 1.68 10.92 7.96
C ARG A 196 0.61 11.29 6.96
N THR A 197 0.77 10.80 5.75
CA THR A 197 -0.20 11.05 4.66
C THR A 197 -0.55 9.74 3.99
N CYS A 198 -1.77 9.65 3.49
CA CYS A 198 -2.24 8.49 2.74
C CYS A 198 -3.19 8.91 1.62
N PHE A 199 -2.94 8.44 0.42
CA PHE A 199 -3.86 8.55 -0.70
C PHE A 199 -4.42 7.16 -1.02
N MET A 200 -5.70 6.93 -0.72
CA MET A 200 -6.43 5.71 -1.04
C MET A 200 -7.10 5.87 -2.40
N GLU A 201 -6.45 5.39 -3.44
CA GLU A 201 -6.98 5.44 -4.81
C GLU A 201 -8.06 4.37 -5.01
N ASN A 202 -9.04 4.70 -5.88
CA ASN A 202 -10.02 3.77 -6.44
C ASN A 202 -10.74 2.90 -5.39
N LEU A 203 -11.38 3.53 -4.39
CA LEU A 203 -12.15 2.80 -3.38
C LEU A 203 -13.37 2.09 -3.98
N ARG A 204 -13.89 2.56 -5.10
CA ARG A 204 -15.01 1.95 -5.83
C ARG A 204 -14.76 0.51 -6.24
N GLY A 205 -13.53 0.14 -6.61
CA GLY A 205 -13.17 -1.23 -6.97
C GLY A 205 -12.79 -2.12 -5.79
N SER A 206 -12.77 -1.58 -4.56
CA SER A 206 -12.22 -2.25 -3.39
C SER A 206 -13.20 -3.22 -2.70
N TYR A 207 -14.41 -3.38 -3.20
CA TYR A 207 -15.35 -4.37 -2.71
C TYR A 207 -15.02 -5.75 -3.26
N ASN A 208 -14.33 -6.54 -2.47
CA ASN A 208 -14.13 -7.95 -2.78
C ASN A 208 -15.41 -8.70 -2.35
N SER A 209 -16.16 -9.18 -3.32
CA SER A 209 -17.45 -9.87 -3.11
C SER A 209 -17.35 -11.18 -2.33
N SER A 210 -16.13 -11.58 -1.99
CA SER A 210 -15.86 -12.82 -1.25
C SER A 210 -15.94 -12.67 0.28
N LEU A 211 -15.98 -11.44 0.80
CA LEU A 211 -16.01 -11.17 2.24
C LEU A 211 -17.42 -10.73 2.68
N ASP A 212 -17.78 -11.06 3.92
CA ASP A 212 -18.94 -10.45 4.56
C ASP A 212 -18.68 -8.95 4.81
N GLU A 213 -19.69 -8.21 5.23
CA GLU A 213 -19.58 -6.77 5.48
C GLU A 213 -18.47 -6.45 6.50
N HIS A 214 -18.31 -7.29 7.51
CA HIS A 214 -17.28 -7.12 8.53
C HIS A 214 -15.88 -7.31 7.94
N GLY A 215 -15.69 -8.38 7.17
CA GLY A 215 -14.42 -8.66 6.49
C GLY A 215 -14.02 -7.58 5.48
N LEU A 216 -15.00 -7.01 4.75
CA LEU A 216 -14.76 -5.89 3.84
C LEU A 216 -14.30 -4.63 4.58
N LYS A 217 -14.96 -4.30 5.71
CA LYS A 217 -14.55 -3.16 6.54
C LYS A 217 -13.14 -3.38 7.10
N LEU A 218 -12.80 -4.59 7.52
CA LEU A 218 -11.45 -4.94 7.98
C LEU A 218 -10.40 -4.76 6.86
N GLN A 219 -10.67 -5.28 5.67
CA GLN A 219 -9.74 -5.16 4.54
C GLN A 219 -9.47 -3.69 4.17
N LEU A 220 -10.50 -2.85 4.16
CA LEU A 220 -10.34 -1.41 3.89
C LEU A 220 -9.49 -0.74 4.96
N GLN A 221 -9.70 -1.08 6.23
CA GLN A 221 -8.89 -0.56 7.33
C GLN A 221 -7.44 -1.06 7.27
N GLU A 222 -7.22 -2.32 6.91
CA GLU A 222 -5.88 -2.87 6.67
C GLU A 222 -5.14 -2.10 5.59
N LYS A 223 -5.79 -1.89 4.44
CA LYS A 223 -5.21 -1.16 3.31
C LYS A 223 -4.85 0.28 3.71
N LEU A 224 -5.74 0.98 4.44
CA LEU A 224 -5.46 2.33 4.94
C LEU A 224 -4.28 2.34 5.90
N LEU A 225 -4.31 1.47 6.91
CA LEU A 225 -3.28 1.44 7.94
C LEU A 225 -1.93 0.98 7.39
N SER A 226 -1.92 0.02 6.47
CA SER A 226 -0.70 -0.41 5.79
C SER A 226 -0.04 0.74 5.03
N LYS A 227 -0.82 1.50 4.27
CA LYS A 227 -0.32 2.66 3.52
C LYS A 227 0.15 3.80 4.44
N ILE A 228 -0.68 4.20 5.41
CA ILE A 228 -0.38 5.38 6.25
C ILE A 228 0.76 5.14 7.25
N LEU A 229 0.92 3.88 7.68
CA LEU A 229 1.99 3.48 8.60
C LEU A 229 3.23 2.97 7.85
N ASN A 230 3.15 2.89 6.52
CA ASN A 230 4.19 2.35 5.65
C ASN A 230 4.65 0.95 6.11
N GLN A 231 3.67 0.07 6.41
CA GLN A 231 3.91 -1.28 6.89
C GLN A 231 3.21 -2.26 5.94
N ASN A 232 3.96 -2.84 5.02
CA ASN A 232 3.45 -3.88 4.12
C ASN A 232 2.99 -5.10 4.92
N SER A 233 1.83 -5.66 4.54
CA SER A 233 1.19 -6.83 5.19
C SER A 233 0.73 -6.64 6.64
N MET A 234 0.31 -5.42 7.02
CA MET A 234 -0.36 -5.23 8.30
C MET A 234 -1.72 -5.92 8.26
N ARG A 235 -1.97 -6.83 9.18
CA ARG A 235 -3.30 -7.41 9.41
C ARG A 235 -3.95 -6.77 10.61
N ILE A 236 -5.23 -6.49 10.49
CA ILE A 236 -6.07 -6.04 11.60
C ILE A 236 -7.16 -7.09 11.84
N TYR A 237 -7.57 -7.22 13.08
CA TYR A 237 -8.50 -8.27 13.50
C TYR A 237 -9.84 -7.71 13.99
N HIS A 238 -9.95 -6.37 14.08
CA HIS A 238 -11.18 -5.70 14.52
C HIS A 238 -11.26 -4.27 13.96
N LEU A 239 -12.48 -3.75 13.83
CA LEU A 239 -12.78 -2.45 13.24
C LEU A 239 -12.31 -1.24 14.06
N GLY A 240 -11.83 -1.43 15.29
CA GLY A 240 -11.22 -0.37 16.12
C GLY A 240 -9.80 0.01 15.72
N ALA A 241 -9.17 -0.72 14.80
CA ALA A 241 -7.74 -0.56 14.49
C ALA A 241 -7.35 0.82 13.97
N ILE A 242 -8.22 1.52 13.23
CA ILE A 242 -7.95 2.91 12.82
C ILE A 242 -7.88 3.81 14.05
N HIS A 243 -8.89 3.75 14.92
CA HIS A 243 -8.91 4.53 16.15
C HIS A 243 -7.66 4.27 17.00
N GLU A 244 -7.33 3.01 17.24
CA GLU A 244 -6.19 2.64 18.07
C GLU A 244 -4.86 3.17 17.56
N ARG A 245 -4.70 3.29 16.24
CA ARG A 245 -3.43 3.65 15.64
C ARG A 245 -3.32 5.10 15.20
N LEU A 246 -4.46 5.77 15.00
CA LEU A 246 -4.48 7.11 14.44
C LEU A 246 -5.15 8.15 15.36
N CYS A 247 -5.70 7.77 16.52
CA CYS A 247 -6.40 8.71 17.41
C CYS A 247 -5.51 9.82 18.00
N ASP A 248 -4.20 9.63 17.98
CA ASP A 248 -3.19 10.58 18.43
C ASP A 248 -2.28 11.08 17.32
N GLN A 249 -2.52 10.66 16.07
CA GLN A 249 -1.69 11.03 14.92
C GLN A 249 -2.38 12.13 14.10
N LYS A 250 -1.67 13.25 13.87
CA LYS A 250 -2.08 14.26 12.89
C LYS A 250 -1.84 13.72 11.49
N VAL A 251 -2.90 13.33 10.80
CA VAL A 251 -2.83 12.64 9.51
C VAL A 251 -3.55 13.41 8.41
N LEU A 252 -3.06 13.28 7.18
CA LEU A 252 -3.79 13.66 5.97
C LEU A 252 -4.20 12.39 5.24
N ILE A 253 -5.49 12.13 5.15
CA ILE A 253 -6.03 10.97 4.44
C ILE A 253 -6.89 11.45 3.29
N ILE A 254 -6.64 10.93 2.10
CA ILE A 254 -7.49 11.14 0.93
C ILE A 254 -8.13 9.82 0.56
N LEU A 255 -9.46 9.79 0.56
CA LEU A 255 -10.30 8.67 0.17
C LEU A 255 -10.91 8.99 -1.20
N ASP A 256 -10.32 8.41 -2.25
CA ASP A 256 -10.70 8.73 -3.62
C ASP A 256 -11.73 7.74 -4.19
N GLU A 257 -12.72 8.28 -4.93
CA GLU A 257 -13.80 7.52 -5.56
C GLU A 257 -14.67 6.70 -4.60
N VAL A 258 -15.05 7.29 -3.46
CA VAL A 258 -15.98 6.65 -2.52
C VAL A 258 -17.38 6.58 -3.14
N ASP A 259 -17.99 5.40 -3.21
CA ASP A 259 -19.29 5.15 -3.80
C ASP A 259 -20.29 4.39 -2.91
N ASP A 260 -19.85 3.92 -1.75
CA ASP A 260 -20.69 3.24 -0.76
C ASP A 260 -20.50 3.83 0.64
N LEU A 261 -21.59 3.99 1.38
CA LEU A 261 -21.57 4.49 2.76
C LEU A 261 -20.71 3.61 3.67
N LYS A 262 -20.70 2.30 3.46
CA LYS A 262 -19.92 1.34 4.23
C LYS A 262 -18.40 1.58 4.13
N GLN A 263 -17.92 2.14 3.01
CA GLN A 263 -16.52 2.53 2.87
C GLN A 263 -16.18 3.68 3.84
N LEU A 264 -17.05 4.68 3.97
CA LEU A 264 -16.87 5.77 4.93
C LEU A 264 -17.01 5.28 6.36
N GLU A 265 -17.98 4.42 6.64
CA GLU A 265 -18.13 3.79 7.95
C GLU A 265 -16.88 2.96 8.33
N ALA A 266 -16.24 2.32 7.36
CA ALA A 266 -15.03 1.56 7.61
C ALA A 266 -13.80 2.44 7.85
N LEU A 267 -13.67 3.58 7.13
CA LEU A 267 -12.43 4.35 7.04
C LEU A 267 -12.46 5.67 7.80
N ALA A 268 -13.63 6.27 8.01
CA ALA A 268 -13.77 7.60 8.59
C ALA A 268 -15.09 7.81 9.36
N ASN A 269 -15.64 6.77 9.99
CA ASN A 269 -16.93 6.81 10.68
C ASN A 269 -16.99 7.81 11.83
N ASP A 270 -15.91 7.95 12.61
CA ASP A 270 -15.85 8.85 13.75
C ASP A 270 -14.55 9.68 13.69
N THR A 271 -14.68 10.99 13.86
CA THR A 271 -13.53 11.90 13.93
C THR A 271 -12.59 11.57 15.07
N LYS A 272 -13.08 10.94 16.14
CA LYS A 272 -12.26 10.49 17.27
C LYS A 272 -11.25 9.39 16.89
N TRP A 273 -11.38 8.79 15.71
CA TRP A 273 -10.42 7.81 15.23
C TRP A 273 -9.05 8.41 14.86
N PHE A 274 -8.99 9.75 14.73
CA PHE A 274 -7.80 10.46 14.25
C PHE A 274 -7.35 11.49 15.30
N GLY A 275 -6.05 11.73 15.34
CA GLY A 275 -5.50 12.74 16.25
C GLY A 275 -5.92 14.17 15.88
N PRO A 276 -5.88 15.09 16.86
CA PRO A 276 -6.18 16.51 16.64
C PRO A 276 -5.38 17.07 15.46
N GLY A 277 -6.00 18.00 14.72
CA GLY A 277 -5.39 18.57 13.52
C GLY A 277 -5.41 17.67 12.28
N SER A 278 -5.96 16.46 12.34
CA SER A 278 -6.08 15.57 11.17
C SER A 278 -7.07 16.10 10.14
N ARG A 279 -6.80 15.78 8.88
CA ARG A 279 -7.63 16.16 7.74
C ARG A 279 -7.94 14.94 6.89
N ILE A 280 -9.23 14.69 6.67
CA ILE A 280 -9.71 13.62 5.81
C ILE A 280 -10.44 14.24 4.63
N VAL A 281 -10.05 13.89 3.43
CA VAL A 281 -10.68 14.38 2.20
C VAL A 281 -11.30 13.19 1.48
N VAL A 282 -12.57 13.31 1.16
CA VAL A 282 -13.36 12.26 0.49
C VAL A 282 -13.75 12.75 -0.89
N THR A 283 -13.44 12.01 -1.95
CA THR A 283 -13.99 12.32 -3.27
C THR A 283 -15.11 11.35 -3.61
N THR A 284 -16.22 11.88 -4.11
CA THR A 284 -17.39 11.08 -4.51
C THR A 284 -18.17 11.72 -5.65
N GLU A 285 -18.98 10.94 -6.33
CA GLU A 285 -20.00 11.43 -7.27
C GLU A 285 -21.36 11.61 -6.61
N ASN A 286 -21.56 10.91 -5.52
CA ASN A 286 -22.83 10.89 -4.81
C ASN A 286 -22.80 11.84 -3.60
N GLN A 287 -23.37 13.05 -3.76
CA GLN A 287 -23.47 14.01 -2.67
C GLN A 287 -24.34 13.50 -1.50
N GLU A 288 -25.32 12.67 -1.78
CA GLU A 288 -26.20 12.13 -0.75
C GLU A 288 -25.45 11.23 0.23
N LEU A 289 -24.45 10.50 -0.25
CA LEU A 289 -23.57 9.69 0.57
C LEU A 289 -22.84 10.53 1.64
N LEU A 290 -22.37 11.73 1.27
CA LEU A 290 -21.75 12.65 2.23
C LEU A 290 -22.73 13.13 3.30
N LYS A 291 -23.97 13.40 2.91
CA LYS A 291 -25.03 13.80 3.85
C LYS A 291 -25.41 12.66 4.79
N GLN A 292 -25.59 11.45 4.26
CA GLN A 292 -25.91 10.26 5.07
C GLN A 292 -24.85 9.95 6.10
N HIS A 293 -23.57 10.16 5.76
CA HIS A 293 -22.46 10.03 6.70
C HIS A 293 -22.36 11.18 7.70
N GLY A 294 -23.04 12.30 7.48
CA GLY A 294 -22.97 13.50 8.35
C GLY A 294 -21.80 14.44 8.05
N ILE A 295 -21.15 14.32 6.90
CA ILE A 295 -20.07 15.24 6.48
C ILE A 295 -20.70 16.57 6.08
N LYS A 296 -20.46 17.59 6.89
CA LYS A 296 -21.04 18.95 6.71
C LYS A 296 -20.21 19.81 5.76
N ASN A 297 -18.88 19.66 5.82
CA ASN A 297 -17.97 20.43 4.98
C ASN A 297 -17.87 19.79 3.61
N THR A 298 -18.66 20.29 2.66
CA THR A 298 -18.70 19.74 1.31
C THR A 298 -18.30 20.80 0.29
N TYR A 299 -17.47 20.41 -0.64
CA TYR A 299 -17.07 21.20 -1.79
C TYR A 299 -17.61 20.57 -3.06
N HIS A 300 -18.50 21.29 -3.75
CA HIS A 300 -18.95 20.88 -5.07
C HIS A 300 -17.99 21.43 -6.13
N VAL A 301 -17.44 20.55 -6.96
CA VAL A 301 -16.55 20.96 -8.06
C VAL A 301 -17.39 21.53 -9.18
N ASP A 302 -17.27 22.84 -9.39
CA ASP A 302 -17.93 23.53 -10.46
C ASP A 302 -17.32 23.17 -11.83
N PHE A 303 -18.14 23.26 -12.87
CA PHE A 303 -17.62 23.15 -14.23
C PHE A 303 -16.67 24.34 -14.52
N PRO A 304 -15.59 24.12 -15.27
CA PRO A 304 -14.72 25.19 -15.72
C PRO A 304 -15.52 26.32 -16.38
N THR A 305 -15.10 27.55 -16.15
CA THR A 305 -15.64 28.69 -16.89
C THR A 305 -15.42 28.50 -18.40
N GLN A 306 -16.12 29.25 -19.23
CA GLN A 306 -15.93 29.14 -20.69
C GLN A 306 -14.48 29.42 -21.10
N LYS A 307 -13.82 30.36 -20.43
CA LYS A 307 -12.41 30.71 -20.66
C LYS A 307 -11.48 29.54 -20.27
N GLU A 308 -11.66 28.98 -19.08
CA GLU A 308 -10.88 27.84 -18.61
C GLU A 308 -11.12 26.59 -19.47
N ALA A 309 -12.37 26.28 -19.81
CA ALA A 309 -12.70 25.16 -20.68
C ALA A 309 -12.01 25.27 -22.04
N ARG A 310 -12.00 26.47 -22.65
CA ARG A 310 -11.29 26.74 -23.90
C ARG A 310 -9.79 26.57 -23.72
N GLU A 311 -9.22 27.07 -22.64
CA GLU A 311 -7.80 26.93 -22.36
C GLU A 311 -7.41 25.45 -22.13
N ILE A 312 -8.17 24.68 -21.33
CA ILE A 312 -7.98 23.23 -21.15
C ILE A 312 -7.98 22.54 -22.51
N PHE A 313 -8.98 22.81 -23.34
CA PHE A 313 -9.09 22.24 -24.67
C PHE A 313 -7.88 22.58 -25.56
N CYS A 314 -7.51 23.87 -25.63
CA CYS A 314 -6.42 24.35 -26.48
C CYS A 314 -5.06 23.72 -26.09
N ARG A 315 -4.78 23.52 -24.83
CA ARG A 315 -3.57 22.82 -24.36
C ARG A 315 -3.45 21.41 -24.93
N TYR A 316 -4.55 20.71 -25.14
CA TYR A 316 -4.55 19.38 -25.76
C TYR A 316 -4.59 19.44 -27.29
N ALA A 317 -5.35 20.38 -27.88
CA ALA A 317 -5.53 20.50 -29.32
C ALA A 317 -4.35 21.19 -30.04
N PHE A 318 -3.74 22.21 -29.42
CA PHE A 318 -2.71 23.04 -30.01
C PHE A 318 -1.40 23.06 -29.22
N LYS A 319 -1.34 22.44 -28.02
CA LYS A 319 -0.19 22.52 -27.11
C LYS A 319 0.13 23.91 -26.59
N GLN A 320 -0.86 24.83 -26.64
CA GLN A 320 -0.78 26.21 -26.16
C GLN A 320 -2.10 26.59 -25.45
N SER A 321 -2.11 27.72 -24.75
CA SER A 321 -3.27 28.17 -23.97
C SER A 321 -4.40 28.80 -24.79
N THR A 322 -4.11 29.18 -26.03
CA THR A 322 -5.02 29.87 -26.94
C THR A 322 -5.24 29.08 -28.23
N PRO A 323 -6.38 29.25 -28.91
CA PRO A 323 -6.57 28.68 -30.26
C PRO A 323 -5.52 29.19 -31.23
N GLN A 324 -5.27 28.42 -32.29
CA GLN A 324 -4.56 28.95 -33.50
C GLN A 324 -5.52 29.82 -34.26
N ASP A 325 -4.94 30.75 -35.07
CA ASP A 325 -5.70 31.68 -35.94
C ASP A 325 -6.64 30.88 -36.86
N GLY A 326 -7.91 31.28 -36.94
CA GLY A 326 -8.97 30.57 -37.67
C GLY A 326 -9.75 29.51 -36.88
N PHE A 327 -9.21 29.03 -35.76
CA PHE A 327 -9.87 27.97 -34.95
C PHE A 327 -10.68 28.47 -33.75
N GLU A 328 -10.88 29.80 -33.59
CA GLU A 328 -11.56 30.38 -32.42
C GLU A 328 -13.00 29.90 -32.29
N ASN A 329 -13.75 30.00 -33.40
CA ASN A 329 -15.16 29.58 -33.44
C ASN A 329 -15.33 28.07 -33.24
N LEU A 330 -14.48 27.29 -33.93
CA LEU A 330 -14.47 25.83 -33.80
C LEU A 330 -14.15 25.36 -32.36
N SER A 331 -13.16 26.02 -31.73
CA SER A 331 -12.81 25.75 -30.34
C SER A 331 -13.96 26.04 -29.38
N GLU A 332 -14.76 27.10 -29.63
CA GLU A 332 -15.93 27.41 -28.84
C GLU A 332 -17.05 26.37 -29.00
N ARG A 333 -17.31 25.94 -30.25
CA ARG A 333 -18.26 24.85 -30.51
C ARG A 333 -17.88 23.55 -29.83
N VAL A 334 -16.59 23.14 -29.90
CA VAL A 334 -16.09 21.95 -29.21
C VAL A 334 -16.30 22.06 -27.70
N THR A 335 -15.98 23.20 -27.09
CA THR A 335 -16.15 23.37 -25.64
C THR A 335 -17.60 23.29 -25.20
N LYS A 336 -18.54 23.78 -26.03
CA LYS A 336 -19.99 23.62 -25.80
C LYS A 336 -20.41 22.14 -25.89
N LEU A 337 -19.98 21.44 -26.95
CA LEU A 337 -20.27 20.01 -27.13
C LEU A 337 -19.77 19.15 -25.96
N CYS A 338 -18.58 19.46 -25.44
CA CYS A 338 -18.00 18.81 -24.28
C CYS A 338 -18.70 19.18 -22.97
N SER A 339 -19.73 20.02 -23.00
CA SER A 339 -20.42 20.55 -21.81
C SER A 339 -19.42 21.08 -20.76
N ARG A 340 -18.28 21.58 -21.20
CA ARG A 340 -17.15 22.05 -20.39
C ARG A 340 -16.57 21.00 -19.45
N LEU A 341 -16.83 19.70 -19.69
CA LEU A 341 -16.28 18.62 -18.85
C LEU A 341 -14.79 18.39 -19.16
N PRO A 342 -13.87 18.50 -18.18
CA PRO A 342 -12.43 18.39 -18.42
C PRO A 342 -12.00 17.12 -19.14
N LEU A 343 -12.58 15.96 -18.79
CA LEU A 343 -12.29 14.69 -19.48
C LEU A 343 -12.71 14.78 -20.98
N GLY A 344 -13.88 15.31 -21.28
CA GLY A 344 -14.35 15.51 -22.66
C GLY A 344 -13.44 16.46 -23.45
N LEU A 345 -13.09 17.59 -22.86
CA LEU A 345 -12.19 18.58 -23.45
C LEU A 345 -10.81 17.97 -23.79
N ARG A 346 -10.28 17.14 -22.87
CA ARG A 346 -9.00 16.44 -23.05
C ARG A 346 -9.08 15.43 -24.20
N VAL A 347 -10.10 14.59 -24.24
CA VAL A 347 -10.28 13.56 -25.27
C VAL A 347 -10.46 14.22 -26.64
N MET A 348 -11.35 15.23 -26.72
CA MET A 348 -11.59 15.95 -27.98
C MET A 348 -10.36 16.74 -28.45
N GLY A 349 -9.67 17.42 -27.53
CA GLY A 349 -8.43 18.14 -27.88
C GLY A 349 -7.35 17.21 -28.42
N SER A 350 -7.15 16.05 -27.77
CA SER A 350 -6.21 15.03 -28.26
C SER A 350 -6.64 14.42 -29.61
N TYR A 351 -7.93 14.28 -29.86
CA TYR A 351 -8.46 13.77 -31.12
C TYR A 351 -8.32 14.75 -32.28
N LEU A 352 -8.54 16.04 -32.02
CA LEU A 352 -8.49 17.10 -33.03
C LEU A 352 -7.06 17.64 -33.31
N LEU A 353 -6.09 17.24 -32.48
CA LEU A 353 -4.70 17.65 -32.60
C LEU A 353 -4.14 17.35 -33.99
N ARG A 354 -3.57 18.38 -34.66
CA ARG A 354 -2.97 18.32 -36.01
C ARG A 354 -3.95 18.07 -37.17
N LYS A 355 -5.26 18.23 -36.98
CA LYS A 355 -6.26 18.17 -38.03
C LYS A 355 -6.46 19.56 -38.66
N THR A 356 -6.90 19.57 -39.93
CA THR A 356 -7.22 20.81 -40.65
C THR A 356 -8.55 21.41 -40.16
N GLU A 357 -8.78 22.67 -40.52
CA GLU A 357 -10.04 23.38 -40.22
C GLU A 357 -11.24 22.65 -40.82
N ASP A 358 -11.14 22.22 -42.09
CA ASP A 358 -12.18 21.46 -42.77
C ASP A 358 -12.50 20.11 -42.04
N ASP A 359 -11.47 19.41 -41.60
CA ASP A 359 -11.66 18.18 -40.78
C ASP A 359 -12.46 18.45 -39.49
N TRP A 360 -12.16 19.62 -38.84
CA TRP A 360 -12.88 19.97 -37.61
C TRP A 360 -14.35 20.29 -37.91
N GLU A 361 -14.61 21.07 -38.97
CA GLU A 361 -15.99 21.37 -39.40
C GLU A 361 -16.80 20.10 -39.68
N ASP A 362 -16.24 19.17 -40.45
CA ASP A 362 -16.87 17.88 -40.73
C ASP A 362 -17.17 17.05 -39.48
N ILE A 363 -16.25 17.03 -38.53
CA ILE A 363 -16.39 16.30 -37.25
C ILE A 363 -17.50 16.95 -36.41
N LEU A 364 -17.46 18.28 -36.28
CA LEU A 364 -18.43 19.02 -35.49
C LEU A 364 -19.83 18.91 -36.09
N TYR A 365 -19.95 19.05 -37.41
CA TYR A 365 -21.23 18.88 -38.10
C TYR A 365 -21.87 17.50 -37.79
N ARG A 366 -21.09 16.43 -37.84
CA ARG A 366 -21.56 15.09 -37.50
C ARG A 366 -21.98 14.97 -36.03
N LEU A 367 -21.23 15.55 -35.10
CA LEU A 367 -21.55 15.51 -33.65
C LEU A 367 -22.80 16.36 -33.30
N GLU A 368 -22.99 17.50 -34.01
CA GLU A 368 -24.09 18.41 -33.76
C GLU A 368 -25.39 17.92 -34.41
N SER A 369 -25.33 17.23 -35.57
CA SER A 369 -26.51 16.78 -36.33
C SER A 369 -27.14 15.48 -35.84
N SER A 370 -26.49 14.75 -34.91
CA SER A 370 -27.02 13.48 -34.38
C SER A 370 -28.14 13.73 -33.36
N PHE A 371 -29.40 13.56 -33.77
CA PHE A 371 -30.58 13.62 -32.93
C PHE A 371 -30.89 12.23 -32.33
N ASP A 372 -30.12 11.72 -31.40
CA ASP A 372 -30.50 10.54 -30.62
C ASP A 372 -30.84 10.99 -29.18
N PRO A 373 -32.14 10.96 -28.78
CA PRO A 373 -32.56 11.43 -27.47
C PRO A 373 -32.05 10.59 -26.29
N VAL A 374 -31.52 9.38 -26.57
CA VAL A 374 -31.04 8.43 -25.56
C VAL A 374 -29.54 8.61 -25.28
N ASP A 375 -28.80 9.30 -26.13
CA ASP A 375 -27.36 9.44 -26.01
C ASP A 375 -26.98 10.63 -25.10
N ARG A 376 -26.51 10.34 -23.92
CA ARG A 376 -25.97 11.36 -23.02
C ARG A 376 -24.77 12.06 -23.69
N GLY A 377 -24.87 13.37 -23.87
CA GLY A 377 -23.94 14.13 -24.72
C GLY A 377 -22.46 13.91 -24.47
N ILE A 378 -22.07 13.62 -23.20
CA ILE A 378 -20.67 13.36 -22.84
C ILE A 378 -20.16 12.01 -23.33
N GLU A 379 -20.99 10.97 -23.35
CA GLU A 379 -20.66 9.63 -23.84
C GLU A 379 -20.35 9.70 -25.35
N ARG A 380 -21.10 10.48 -26.08
CA ARG A 380 -20.85 10.75 -27.51
C ARG A 380 -19.50 11.41 -27.74
N VAL A 381 -19.16 12.42 -26.96
CA VAL A 381 -17.86 13.11 -27.03
C VAL A 381 -16.71 12.13 -26.72
N LEU A 382 -16.82 11.35 -25.66
CA LEU A 382 -15.79 10.38 -25.29
C LEU A 382 -15.65 9.26 -26.32
N ARG A 383 -16.77 8.89 -26.97
CA ARG A 383 -16.79 7.87 -28.00
C ARG A 383 -16.03 8.28 -29.26
N VAL A 384 -15.96 9.57 -29.58
CA VAL A 384 -15.12 10.07 -30.68
C VAL A 384 -13.68 9.62 -30.53
N GLY A 385 -13.15 9.62 -29.30
CA GLY A 385 -11.82 9.10 -29.00
C GLY A 385 -11.66 7.62 -29.40
N TYR A 386 -12.65 6.78 -29.04
CA TYR A 386 -12.69 5.36 -29.40
C TYR A 386 -12.87 5.15 -30.92
N ASP A 387 -13.86 5.81 -31.54
CA ASP A 387 -14.18 5.67 -32.96
C ASP A 387 -13.02 6.14 -33.87
N SER A 388 -12.17 7.04 -33.36
CA SER A 388 -10.96 7.53 -34.06
C SER A 388 -9.81 6.52 -34.08
N LEU A 389 -9.90 5.44 -33.32
CA LEU A 389 -8.86 4.43 -33.27
C LEU A 389 -8.94 3.53 -34.50
N HIS A 390 -7.78 3.11 -35.00
CA HIS A 390 -7.70 1.99 -35.94
C HIS A 390 -8.23 0.70 -35.28
N GLU A 391 -8.86 -0.21 -36.03
CA GLU A 391 -9.51 -1.44 -35.53
C GLU A 391 -8.66 -2.21 -34.51
N LYS A 392 -7.35 -2.34 -34.74
CA LYS A 392 -6.44 -3.01 -33.80
C LYS A 392 -6.34 -2.30 -32.45
N ASN A 393 -6.38 -0.97 -32.44
CA ASN A 393 -6.32 -0.19 -31.22
C ASN A 393 -7.71 -0.11 -30.54
N GLN A 394 -8.80 -0.18 -31.33
CA GLN A 394 -10.15 -0.36 -30.77
C GLN A 394 -10.23 -1.68 -30.00
N LEU A 395 -9.72 -2.77 -30.57
CA LEU A 395 -9.67 -4.06 -29.89
C LEU A 395 -8.84 -3.97 -28.62
N LEU A 396 -7.63 -3.35 -28.67
CA LEU A 396 -6.79 -3.17 -27.46
C LEU A 396 -7.50 -2.35 -26.40
N PHE A 397 -8.20 -1.27 -26.78
CA PHE A 397 -9.02 -0.47 -25.87
C PHE A 397 -10.08 -1.32 -25.18
N LEU A 398 -10.83 -2.13 -25.95
CA LEU A 398 -11.84 -3.02 -25.38
C LEU A 398 -11.24 -4.07 -24.45
N LEU A 399 -10.10 -4.68 -24.83
CA LEU A 399 -9.43 -5.65 -23.99
C LEU A 399 -8.95 -5.04 -22.66
N ILE A 400 -8.47 -3.80 -22.68
CA ILE A 400 -8.11 -3.08 -21.46
C ILE A 400 -9.38 -2.79 -20.64
N ALA A 401 -10.46 -2.34 -21.27
CA ALA A 401 -11.70 -2.00 -20.57
C ALA A 401 -12.29 -3.20 -19.81
N PHE A 402 -12.14 -4.42 -20.34
CA PHE A 402 -12.79 -5.63 -19.80
C PHE A 402 -11.85 -6.55 -19.02
N PHE A 403 -10.53 -6.59 -19.35
CA PHE A 403 -9.64 -7.61 -18.81
C PHE A 403 -8.34 -7.07 -18.22
N PHE A 404 -7.82 -5.92 -18.71
CA PHE A 404 -6.45 -5.48 -18.39
C PHE A 404 -6.36 -4.11 -17.72
N ASN A 405 -7.47 -3.58 -17.22
CA ASN A 405 -7.42 -2.38 -16.39
C ASN A 405 -6.65 -2.69 -15.10
N TYR A 406 -5.76 -1.79 -14.66
CA TYR A 406 -4.84 -1.95 -13.53
C TYR A 406 -3.77 -3.05 -13.69
N LYS A 407 -3.54 -3.56 -14.90
CA LYS A 407 -2.44 -4.48 -15.19
C LYS A 407 -1.23 -3.73 -15.75
N ASP A 408 -0.04 -4.27 -15.53
CA ASP A 408 1.20 -3.72 -16.09
C ASP A 408 1.34 -4.02 -17.59
N GLU A 409 2.23 -3.27 -18.24
CA GLU A 409 2.46 -3.38 -19.69
C GLU A 409 3.00 -4.75 -20.10
N ASP A 410 3.83 -5.40 -19.27
CA ASP A 410 4.44 -6.68 -19.61
C ASP A 410 3.43 -7.83 -19.49
N HIS A 411 2.54 -7.74 -18.51
CA HIS A 411 1.40 -8.66 -18.41
C HIS A 411 0.51 -8.58 -19.67
N VAL A 412 0.14 -7.36 -20.09
CA VAL A 412 -0.68 -7.17 -21.31
C VAL A 412 0.05 -7.67 -22.56
N LYS A 413 1.35 -7.48 -22.66
CA LYS A 413 2.17 -8.06 -23.75
C LYS A 413 2.14 -9.59 -23.75
N ALA A 414 2.30 -10.21 -22.59
CA ALA A 414 2.25 -11.67 -22.47
C ALA A 414 0.88 -12.22 -22.88
N MET A 415 -0.21 -11.55 -22.44
CA MET A 415 -1.57 -11.93 -22.80
C MET A 415 -1.88 -11.81 -24.30
N LEU A 416 -1.24 -10.87 -24.99
CA LEU A 416 -1.53 -10.53 -26.39
C LEU A 416 -0.43 -10.96 -27.37
N ALA A 417 0.53 -11.79 -26.96
CA ALA A 417 1.72 -12.15 -27.75
C ALA A 417 1.42 -12.70 -29.16
N ASP A 418 0.31 -13.43 -29.35
CA ASP A 418 -0.05 -14.07 -30.63
C ASP A 418 -1.04 -13.26 -31.48
N ASN A 419 -1.34 -12.02 -31.10
CA ASN A 419 -2.46 -11.27 -31.67
C ASN A 419 -2.06 -10.30 -32.79
N ASN A 420 -0.95 -10.39 -33.45
CA ASN A 420 -0.51 -9.37 -34.43
C ASN A 420 -0.77 -7.91 -34.01
N LEU A 421 -0.96 -7.67 -32.71
CA LEU A 421 -1.13 -6.37 -32.09
C LEU A 421 0.23 -5.86 -31.66
N ASN A 422 0.63 -4.73 -32.15
CA ASN A 422 1.78 -4.03 -31.56
C ASN A 422 1.32 -3.37 -30.25
N VAL A 423 1.31 -4.16 -29.15
CA VAL A 423 0.79 -3.73 -27.84
C VAL A 423 1.48 -2.45 -27.37
N ARG A 424 2.82 -2.38 -27.48
CA ARG A 424 3.58 -1.22 -27.05
C ARG A 424 3.18 0.06 -27.81
N LEU A 425 3.03 -0.03 -29.12
CA LEU A 425 2.59 1.12 -29.94
C LEU A 425 1.14 1.45 -29.67
N GLY A 426 0.29 0.42 -29.53
CA GLY A 426 -1.12 0.60 -29.19
C GLY A 426 -1.32 1.30 -27.85
N LEU A 427 -0.62 0.88 -26.78
CA LEU A 427 -0.67 1.53 -25.46
C LEU A 427 -0.23 2.99 -25.54
N LYS A 428 0.86 3.28 -26.24
CA LYS A 428 1.29 4.67 -26.48
C LYS A 428 0.25 5.48 -27.24
N THR A 429 -0.44 4.88 -28.22
CA THR A 429 -1.51 5.54 -28.97
C THR A 429 -2.70 5.86 -28.07
N LEU A 430 -3.11 4.91 -27.22
CA LEU A 430 -4.21 5.13 -26.26
C LEU A 430 -3.85 6.19 -25.22
N GLU A 431 -2.64 6.17 -24.70
CA GLU A 431 -2.13 7.16 -23.76
C GLU A 431 -2.07 8.57 -24.41
N TYR A 432 -1.52 8.67 -25.63
CA TYR A 432 -1.48 9.91 -26.39
C TYR A 432 -2.87 10.50 -26.65
N LYS A 433 -3.86 9.64 -26.94
CA LYS A 433 -5.28 10.06 -27.12
C LYS A 433 -6.00 10.28 -25.79
N SER A 434 -5.32 10.21 -24.67
CA SER A 434 -5.89 10.38 -23.31
C SER A 434 -7.00 9.37 -22.96
N LEU A 435 -6.97 8.18 -23.56
CA LEU A 435 -7.92 7.10 -23.31
C LEU A 435 -7.46 6.16 -22.19
N ILE A 436 -6.17 6.15 -21.89
CA ILE A 436 -5.59 5.49 -20.71
C ILE A 436 -4.57 6.40 -20.05
N GLN A 437 -4.20 6.07 -18.82
CA GLN A 437 -3.11 6.69 -18.07
C GLN A 437 -2.24 5.59 -17.46
N LYS A 438 -1.03 5.92 -17.02
CA LYS A 438 -0.20 5.03 -16.19
C LYS A 438 -0.26 5.51 -14.73
N SER A 439 -0.46 4.58 -13.81
CA SER A 439 -0.34 4.85 -12.37
C SER A 439 1.12 5.12 -11.98
N SER A 440 1.35 5.57 -10.75
CA SER A 440 2.71 5.70 -10.17
C SER A 440 3.48 4.37 -10.17
N GLY A 441 2.78 3.24 -10.06
CA GLY A 441 3.35 1.88 -10.15
C GLY A 441 3.51 1.35 -11.58
N GLY A 442 3.23 2.14 -12.62
CA GLY A 442 3.37 1.72 -14.01
C GLY A 442 2.16 0.96 -14.59
N ASN A 443 1.12 0.71 -13.80
CA ASN A 443 -0.08 0.00 -14.22
C ASN A 443 -0.95 0.85 -15.16
N ILE A 444 -1.59 0.19 -16.12
CA ILE A 444 -2.49 0.81 -17.10
C ILE A 444 -3.82 1.11 -16.43
N VAL A 445 -4.24 2.37 -16.43
CA VAL A 445 -5.51 2.82 -15.84
C VAL A 445 -6.43 3.42 -16.89
N MET A 446 -7.63 2.89 -17.02
CA MET A 446 -8.69 3.43 -17.86
C MET A 446 -9.83 3.96 -17.01
N HIS A 447 -10.19 5.23 -17.24
CA HIS A 447 -11.30 5.88 -16.53
C HIS A 447 -12.64 5.17 -16.78
N LYS A 448 -13.50 5.08 -15.76
CA LYS A 448 -14.78 4.36 -15.83
C LYS A 448 -15.72 4.81 -16.95
N LEU A 449 -15.79 6.10 -17.28
CA LEU A 449 -16.58 6.58 -18.42
C LEU A 449 -16.04 6.03 -19.75
N LEU A 450 -14.74 5.81 -19.87
CA LEU A 450 -14.15 5.19 -21.05
C LEU A 450 -14.41 3.68 -21.07
N GLN A 451 -14.43 3.02 -19.91
CA GLN A 451 -14.89 1.63 -19.82
C GLN A 451 -16.36 1.50 -20.22
N GLN A 452 -17.21 2.46 -19.83
CA GLN A 452 -18.62 2.51 -20.25
C GLN A 452 -18.75 2.68 -21.76
N VAL A 453 -17.96 3.57 -22.39
CA VAL A 453 -17.88 3.68 -23.86
C VAL A 453 -17.50 2.34 -24.49
N GLY A 454 -16.58 1.59 -23.89
CA GLY A 454 -16.22 0.24 -24.34
C GLY A 454 -17.39 -0.74 -24.30
N ARG A 455 -18.21 -0.71 -23.24
CA ARG A 455 -19.44 -1.54 -23.13
C ARG A 455 -20.45 -1.21 -24.20
N GLU A 456 -20.76 0.06 -24.35
CA GLU A 456 -21.69 0.52 -25.40
C GLU A 456 -21.18 0.22 -26.79
N ALA A 457 -19.85 0.37 -27.02
CA ALA A 457 -19.26 0.01 -28.28
C ALA A 457 -19.46 -1.49 -28.63
N VAL A 458 -19.34 -2.38 -27.64
CA VAL A 458 -19.62 -3.81 -27.81
C VAL A 458 -21.11 -4.06 -28.04
N GLN A 459 -22.01 -3.45 -27.25
CA GLN A 459 -23.47 -3.64 -27.37
C GLN A 459 -23.99 -3.18 -28.72
N ARG A 460 -23.46 -2.10 -29.28
CA ARG A 460 -23.86 -1.55 -30.61
C ARG A 460 -23.30 -2.33 -31.77
N GLN A 461 -22.32 -3.21 -31.56
CA GLN A 461 -21.84 -4.11 -32.62
C GLN A 461 -22.90 -5.14 -32.96
N GLU A 462 -23.07 -5.41 -34.24
CA GLU A 462 -23.86 -6.53 -34.72
C GLU A 462 -23.37 -7.84 -34.11
N PRO A 463 -24.23 -8.74 -33.63
CA PRO A 463 -23.84 -9.95 -32.88
C PRO A 463 -22.68 -10.75 -33.52
N TRP A 464 -22.70 -10.91 -34.86
CA TRP A 464 -21.64 -11.67 -35.59
C TRP A 464 -20.31 -10.93 -35.73
N LYS A 465 -20.25 -9.63 -35.46
CA LYS A 465 -19.02 -8.82 -35.47
C LYS A 465 -18.38 -8.70 -34.09
N ARG A 466 -19.10 -9.08 -33.05
CA ARG A 466 -18.63 -8.91 -31.65
C ARG A 466 -17.37 -9.71 -31.39
N GLN A 467 -16.36 -9.05 -30.87
CA GLN A 467 -15.11 -9.64 -30.44
C GLN A 467 -15.12 -9.92 -28.92
N ILE A 468 -15.97 -9.25 -28.16
CA ILE A 468 -16.16 -9.48 -26.73
C ILE A 468 -17.65 -9.69 -26.45
N LEU A 469 -17.98 -10.70 -25.68
CA LEU A 469 -19.34 -10.95 -25.18
C LEU A 469 -19.41 -10.53 -23.71
N ILE A 470 -20.47 -9.82 -23.36
CA ILE A 470 -20.71 -9.31 -22.00
C ILE A 470 -22.04 -9.81 -21.42
N ASP A 471 -22.83 -10.51 -22.19
CA ASP A 471 -24.09 -11.12 -21.79
C ASP A 471 -23.99 -12.65 -21.88
N ALA A 472 -24.38 -13.33 -20.81
CA ALA A 472 -24.34 -14.77 -20.72
C ALA A 472 -25.29 -15.46 -21.73
N HIS A 473 -26.40 -14.82 -22.07
CA HIS A 473 -27.36 -15.37 -23.06
C HIS A 473 -26.78 -15.43 -24.47
N GLU A 474 -25.82 -14.56 -24.79
CA GLU A 474 -25.16 -14.53 -26.10
C GLU A 474 -24.12 -15.64 -26.30
N ILE A 475 -23.74 -16.37 -25.24
CA ILE A 475 -22.74 -17.42 -25.33
C ILE A 475 -23.21 -18.54 -26.25
N CYS A 476 -24.50 -18.88 -26.23
CA CYS A 476 -25.08 -19.92 -27.07
C CYS A 476 -25.04 -19.55 -28.56
N ASP A 477 -25.11 -18.26 -28.88
CA ASP A 477 -25.14 -17.74 -30.25
C ASP A 477 -23.78 -17.25 -30.76
N GLY A 478 -22.73 -17.40 -29.95
CA GLY A 478 -21.39 -16.90 -30.22
C GLY A 478 -20.83 -17.36 -31.57
N CYS A 479 -19.98 -16.53 -32.15
CA CYS A 479 -19.36 -16.75 -33.46
C CYS A 479 -17.83 -16.83 -33.38
N ALA A 480 -17.20 -17.18 -34.52
CA ALA A 480 -15.75 -17.36 -34.64
C ALA A 480 -14.93 -16.09 -34.32
N ASN A 481 -15.53 -14.90 -34.37
CA ASN A 481 -14.87 -13.63 -34.11
C ASN A 481 -14.68 -13.32 -32.61
N VAL A 482 -15.38 -14.04 -31.73
CA VAL A 482 -15.33 -13.80 -30.29
C VAL A 482 -13.93 -14.13 -29.76
N MET A 483 -13.28 -13.14 -29.14
CA MET A 483 -11.96 -13.23 -28.54
C MET A 483 -12.02 -13.24 -27.02
N GLY A 484 -13.01 -12.57 -26.44
CA GLY A 484 -13.17 -12.45 -24.99
C GLY A 484 -14.62 -12.59 -24.54
N ILE A 485 -14.82 -13.18 -23.38
CA ILE A 485 -16.10 -13.25 -22.66
C ILE A 485 -15.86 -12.72 -21.25
N SER A 486 -16.67 -11.73 -20.83
CA SER A 486 -16.60 -11.19 -19.47
C SER A 486 -18.01 -10.88 -18.98
N PHE A 487 -18.50 -11.65 -18.00
CA PHE A 487 -19.79 -11.37 -17.38
C PHE A 487 -19.83 -11.72 -15.90
N ASN A 488 -20.70 -11.01 -15.19
CA ASN A 488 -20.96 -11.20 -13.78
C ASN A 488 -22.19 -12.11 -13.58
N VAL A 489 -21.99 -13.25 -12.93
CA VAL A 489 -23.06 -14.20 -12.65
C VAL A 489 -24.11 -13.62 -11.72
N SER A 490 -23.74 -12.74 -10.79
CA SER A 490 -24.66 -12.11 -9.83
C SER A 490 -25.72 -11.21 -10.47
N THR A 491 -25.54 -10.84 -11.73
CA THR A 491 -26.54 -10.01 -12.47
C THR A 491 -27.64 -10.84 -13.12
N ILE A 492 -27.59 -12.17 -13.04
CA ILE A 492 -28.51 -13.08 -13.76
C ILE A 492 -29.46 -13.74 -12.73
N PRO A 493 -30.76 -13.38 -12.73
CA PRO A 493 -31.68 -13.84 -11.68
C PRO A 493 -31.97 -15.34 -11.65
N ASN A 494 -31.92 -16.02 -12.80
CA ASN A 494 -32.37 -17.42 -12.97
C ASN A 494 -31.26 -18.44 -13.14
N GLY A 495 -30.01 -18.05 -12.88
CA GLY A 495 -28.84 -18.89 -13.17
C GLY A 495 -28.50 -18.98 -14.67
N VAL A 496 -27.35 -19.52 -14.98
CA VAL A 496 -26.88 -19.69 -16.36
C VAL A 496 -26.67 -21.17 -16.65
N HIS A 497 -27.27 -21.66 -17.75
CA HIS A 497 -26.96 -22.97 -18.28
C HIS A 497 -26.05 -22.82 -19.50
N ILE A 498 -24.80 -23.22 -19.38
CA ILE A 498 -23.84 -23.22 -20.48
C ILE A 498 -23.88 -24.60 -21.13
N SER A 499 -24.21 -24.66 -22.41
CA SER A 499 -24.28 -25.95 -23.10
C SER A 499 -22.89 -26.53 -23.37
N ALA A 500 -22.77 -27.88 -23.51
CA ALA A 500 -21.51 -28.56 -23.78
C ALA A 500 -20.77 -28.02 -25.01
N LYS A 501 -21.51 -27.53 -25.99
CA LYS A 501 -20.99 -27.01 -27.26
C LYS A 501 -20.93 -25.49 -27.36
N ALA A 502 -21.15 -24.77 -26.25
CA ALA A 502 -21.23 -23.33 -26.28
C ALA A 502 -20.01 -22.64 -26.91
N PHE A 503 -18.83 -23.18 -26.68
CA PHE A 503 -17.57 -22.58 -27.16
C PHE A 503 -17.08 -23.14 -28.51
N GLN A 504 -17.71 -24.20 -29.06
CA GLN A 504 -17.26 -24.82 -30.30
C GLN A 504 -17.17 -23.86 -31.48
N LYS A 505 -18.10 -22.90 -31.55
CA LYS A 505 -18.11 -21.86 -32.59
C LYS A 505 -17.06 -20.79 -32.40
N MET A 506 -16.56 -20.58 -31.15
CA MET A 506 -15.69 -19.48 -30.77
C MET A 506 -14.20 -19.86 -30.87
N ARG A 507 -13.73 -20.16 -32.08
CA ARG A 507 -12.36 -20.65 -32.30
C ARG A 507 -11.26 -19.68 -31.94
N ASN A 508 -11.58 -18.38 -31.81
CA ASN A 508 -10.66 -17.32 -31.47
C ASN A 508 -10.73 -16.91 -30.00
N LEU A 509 -11.53 -17.60 -29.16
CA LEU A 509 -11.69 -17.23 -27.76
C LEU A 509 -10.38 -17.43 -26.98
N ARG A 510 -9.89 -16.36 -26.32
CA ARG A 510 -8.62 -16.30 -25.59
C ARG A 510 -8.78 -15.85 -24.16
N PHE A 511 -9.83 -15.06 -23.87
CA PHE A 511 -10.08 -14.46 -22.58
C PHE A 511 -11.47 -14.86 -22.10
N LEU A 512 -11.52 -15.61 -21.02
CA LEU A 512 -12.77 -16.03 -20.40
C LEU A 512 -12.78 -15.60 -18.93
N SER A 513 -13.69 -14.68 -18.58
CA SER A 513 -13.88 -14.17 -17.23
C SER A 513 -15.34 -14.33 -16.81
N ILE A 514 -15.60 -15.26 -15.93
CA ILE A 514 -16.90 -15.51 -15.29
C ILE A 514 -16.69 -15.26 -13.79
N TYR A 515 -17.28 -14.18 -13.26
CA TYR A 515 -17.05 -13.75 -11.90
C TYR A 515 -18.34 -13.43 -11.16
N GLU A 516 -18.26 -13.41 -9.84
CA GLU A 516 -19.37 -13.17 -8.94
C GLU A 516 -19.09 -11.95 -8.07
N THR A 517 -20.05 -10.99 -7.99
CA THR A 517 -19.95 -9.81 -7.14
C THR A 517 -20.80 -9.90 -5.87
N ARG A 518 -21.73 -10.84 -5.79
CA ARG A 518 -22.58 -11.09 -4.62
C ARG A 518 -22.62 -12.59 -4.36
N ARG A 519 -22.29 -13.00 -3.17
CA ARG A 519 -22.45 -14.40 -2.72
C ARG A 519 -23.93 -14.68 -2.41
N ASP A 520 -24.73 -14.80 -3.42
CA ASP A 520 -26.05 -15.38 -3.27
C ASP A 520 -25.95 -16.91 -3.40
N ILE A 521 -26.23 -17.58 -2.31
CA ILE A 521 -26.08 -19.04 -2.12
C ILE A 521 -26.87 -19.87 -3.17
N ASN A 522 -27.71 -19.23 -3.96
CA ASN A 522 -28.62 -19.87 -4.93
C ASN A 522 -28.26 -19.68 -6.40
N LEU A 523 -27.21 -18.94 -6.74
CA LEU A 523 -26.80 -18.77 -8.12
C LEU A 523 -26.16 -20.06 -8.63
N ARG A 524 -26.85 -20.77 -9.54
CA ARG A 524 -26.36 -22.00 -10.13
C ARG A 524 -25.91 -21.73 -11.56
N VAL A 525 -24.59 -21.71 -11.77
CA VAL A 525 -24.04 -21.94 -13.12
C VAL A 525 -24.00 -23.44 -13.32
N ASN A 526 -24.77 -23.94 -14.26
CA ASN A 526 -24.78 -25.35 -14.60
C ASN A 526 -23.91 -25.59 -15.83
N VAL A 527 -22.89 -26.41 -15.68
CA VAL A 527 -21.90 -26.74 -16.71
C VAL A 527 -21.89 -28.26 -16.89
N PRO A 528 -22.08 -28.76 -18.10
CA PRO A 528 -21.96 -30.21 -18.40
C PRO A 528 -20.53 -30.71 -18.19
N GLU A 529 -20.37 -31.95 -17.75
CA GLU A 529 -19.06 -32.59 -17.57
C GLU A 529 -18.30 -32.79 -18.90
N ASP A 530 -19.02 -32.91 -20.03
CA ASP A 530 -18.49 -33.06 -21.38
C ASP A 530 -18.27 -31.75 -22.14
N MET A 531 -18.15 -30.64 -21.44
CA MET A 531 -18.01 -29.32 -22.01
C MET A 531 -16.72 -29.18 -22.81
N ASP A 532 -16.83 -28.69 -24.06
CA ASP A 532 -15.68 -28.34 -24.88
C ASP A 532 -15.13 -26.98 -24.52
N PHE A 533 -13.95 -26.98 -23.90
CA PHE A 533 -13.22 -25.73 -23.62
C PHE A 533 -12.52 -25.18 -24.87
N PRO A 534 -12.40 -23.84 -24.98
CA PRO A 534 -11.66 -23.20 -26.06
C PRO A 534 -10.16 -23.57 -26.00
N HIS A 535 -9.61 -24.03 -27.12
CA HIS A 535 -8.22 -24.53 -27.20
C HIS A 535 -7.15 -23.41 -27.15
N ARG A 536 -7.53 -22.13 -27.28
CA ARG A 536 -6.58 -20.99 -27.37
C ARG A 536 -6.66 -20.05 -26.21
N LEU A 537 -7.19 -20.50 -25.07
CA LEU A 537 -7.30 -19.67 -23.88
C LEU A 537 -5.92 -19.22 -23.39
N ARG A 538 -5.78 -17.92 -23.12
CA ARG A 538 -4.64 -17.29 -22.46
C ARG A 538 -4.99 -16.83 -21.04
N PHE A 539 -6.23 -16.46 -20.83
CA PHE A 539 -6.76 -16.03 -19.54
C PHE A 539 -8.03 -16.81 -19.25
N LEU A 540 -8.04 -17.50 -18.13
CA LEU A 540 -9.25 -18.15 -17.62
C LEU A 540 -9.44 -17.72 -16.18
N ARG A 541 -10.50 -16.95 -15.93
CA ARG A 541 -11.04 -16.66 -14.62
C ARG A 541 -12.44 -17.22 -14.55
N TRP A 542 -12.64 -18.17 -13.66
CA TRP A 542 -13.96 -18.72 -13.42
C TRP A 542 -14.16 -18.95 -11.92
N GLU A 543 -14.69 -17.94 -11.27
CA GLU A 543 -15.03 -18.03 -9.87
C GLU A 543 -16.23 -18.94 -9.66
N VAL A 544 -16.18 -19.72 -8.59
CA VAL A 544 -17.25 -20.69 -8.27
C VAL A 544 -17.51 -21.69 -9.40
N TYR A 545 -16.45 -22.16 -10.08
CA TYR A 545 -16.57 -23.22 -11.08
C TYR A 545 -17.27 -24.45 -10.49
N PRO A 546 -18.37 -24.95 -11.10
CA PRO A 546 -19.24 -25.95 -10.47
C PRO A 546 -18.75 -27.39 -10.59
N GLY A 547 -17.86 -27.68 -11.52
CA GLY A 547 -17.35 -29.03 -11.79
C GLY A 547 -16.35 -29.51 -10.76
N LYS A 548 -16.23 -30.84 -10.62
CA LYS A 548 -15.24 -31.48 -9.75
C LYS A 548 -13.84 -31.58 -10.35
N CYS A 549 -13.77 -31.51 -11.68
CA CYS A 549 -12.55 -31.52 -12.48
C CYS A 549 -12.77 -30.68 -13.72
N LEU A 550 -11.70 -30.10 -14.30
CA LEU A 550 -11.79 -29.52 -15.62
C LEU A 550 -11.96 -30.64 -16.65
N PRO A 551 -12.75 -30.42 -17.71
CA PRO A 551 -13.00 -31.47 -18.73
C PRO A 551 -11.72 -31.97 -19.38
N SER A 552 -11.71 -33.21 -19.85
CA SER A 552 -10.58 -33.81 -20.57
C SER A 552 -10.22 -33.09 -21.87
N THR A 553 -11.14 -32.28 -22.39
CA THR A 553 -10.97 -31.43 -23.57
C THR A 553 -10.20 -30.15 -23.28
N PHE A 554 -10.00 -29.77 -21.98
CA PHE A 554 -9.25 -28.59 -21.58
C PHE A 554 -7.77 -28.67 -22.04
N ARG A 555 -7.32 -27.65 -22.75
CA ARG A 555 -5.97 -27.56 -23.30
C ARG A 555 -5.31 -26.26 -22.85
N PRO A 556 -4.44 -26.27 -21.83
CA PRO A 556 -3.82 -25.07 -21.26
C PRO A 556 -2.53 -24.62 -21.95
N GLU A 557 -2.21 -25.06 -23.13
CA GLU A 557 -0.94 -24.82 -23.87
C GLU A 557 -0.63 -23.33 -24.04
N TYR A 558 -1.66 -22.50 -24.20
CA TYR A 558 -1.53 -21.05 -24.39
C TYR A 558 -1.82 -20.26 -23.14
N LEU A 559 -2.21 -20.91 -22.05
CA LEU A 559 -2.70 -20.27 -20.84
C LEU A 559 -1.56 -19.52 -20.12
N VAL A 560 -1.80 -18.24 -19.82
CA VAL A 560 -0.87 -17.36 -19.09
C VAL A 560 -1.33 -17.19 -17.65
N GLU A 561 -2.64 -17.04 -17.42
CA GLU A 561 -3.23 -16.92 -16.09
C GLU A 561 -4.44 -17.83 -15.94
N LEU A 562 -4.44 -18.62 -14.87
CA LEU A 562 -5.54 -19.47 -14.46
C LEU A 562 -6.00 -19.07 -13.07
N ASN A 563 -7.22 -18.55 -12.96
CA ASN A 563 -7.86 -18.20 -11.73
C ASN A 563 -9.17 -18.99 -11.56
N LEU A 564 -9.17 -19.89 -10.60
CA LEU A 564 -10.31 -20.74 -10.25
C LEU A 564 -10.58 -20.64 -8.75
N GLN A 565 -10.84 -19.44 -8.26
CA GLN A 565 -11.08 -19.21 -6.84
C GLN A 565 -12.46 -19.73 -6.41
N ASN A 566 -12.58 -20.13 -5.14
CA ASN A 566 -13.83 -20.54 -4.49
C ASN A 566 -14.62 -21.63 -5.24
N ASN A 567 -13.92 -22.53 -5.91
CA ASN A 567 -14.52 -23.59 -6.72
C ASN A 567 -14.79 -24.88 -5.91
N LYS A 568 -15.43 -25.86 -6.59
CA LYS A 568 -15.74 -27.19 -6.04
C LYS A 568 -14.82 -28.29 -6.59
N LEU A 569 -13.71 -27.92 -7.21
CA LEU A 569 -12.78 -28.88 -7.80
C LEU A 569 -12.23 -29.82 -6.73
N GLU A 570 -12.21 -31.12 -7.04
CA GLU A 570 -11.48 -32.14 -6.28
C GLU A 570 -10.07 -32.34 -6.83
N LYS A 571 -9.90 -32.12 -8.16
CA LYS A 571 -8.64 -32.08 -8.92
C LYS A 571 -8.77 -31.13 -10.09
N LEU A 572 -7.66 -30.58 -10.61
CA LEU A 572 -7.72 -29.68 -11.76
C LEU A 572 -7.95 -30.43 -13.06
N TRP A 573 -7.08 -31.41 -13.40
CA TRP A 573 -7.13 -32.25 -14.59
C TRP A 573 -6.38 -33.56 -14.34
N GLU A 574 -6.45 -34.48 -15.30
CA GLU A 574 -5.69 -35.72 -15.27
C GLU A 574 -4.43 -35.65 -16.15
N GLY A 575 -3.36 -36.27 -15.68
CA GLY A 575 -2.09 -36.35 -16.42
C GLY A 575 -1.30 -35.03 -16.47
N THR A 576 -0.24 -35.05 -17.26
CA THR A 576 0.66 -33.91 -17.43
C THR A 576 0.20 -33.01 -18.56
N GLN A 577 0.08 -31.72 -18.36
CA GLN A 577 -0.34 -30.73 -19.35
C GLN A 577 0.83 -29.82 -19.78
N PRO A 578 0.82 -29.28 -21.02
CA PRO A 578 1.81 -28.31 -21.48
C PRO A 578 1.53 -26.92 -20.94
N LEU A 579 2.15 -26.56 -19.81
CA LEU A 579 1.92 -25.30 -19.05
C LEU A 579 3.02 -24.26 -19.26
N THR A 580 3.77 -24.32 -20.34
CA THR A 580 4.98 -23.49 -20.56
C THR A 580 4.73 -21.99 -20.58
N ASN A 581 3.50 -21.54 -20.83
CA ASN A 581 3.12 -20.13 -20.84
C ASN A 581 2.54 -19.65 -19.49
N LEU A 582 2.20 -20.57 -18.59
CA LEU A 582 1.51 -20.25 -17.34
C LEU A 582 2.41 -19.43 -16.42
N ASN A 583 1.95 -18.24 -16.06
CA ASN A 583 2.65 -17.31 -15.19
C ASN A 583 2.01 -17.25 -13.79
N LYS A 584 0.69 -17.38 -13.71
CA LYS A 584 -0.07 -17.24 -12.47
C LYS A 584 -1.12 -18.34 -12.35
N LEU A 585 -1.15 -19.02 -11.19
CA LEU A 585 -2.15 -20.02 -10.85
C LEU A 585 -2.78 -19.68 -9.49
N GLU A 586 -4.08 -19.37 -9.50
CA GLU A 586 -4.85 -18.99 -8.31
C GLU A 586 -5.98 -19.98 -8.07
N LEU A 587 -5.92 -20.67 -6.94
CA LEU A 587 -6.88 -21.69 -6.51
C LEU A 587 -7.44 -21.39 -5.12
N CYS A 588 -7.29 -20.14 -4.65
CA CYS A 588 -7.71 -19.72 -3.33
C CYS A 588 -9.18 -20.11 -3.05
N GLY A 589 -9.44 -20.66 -1.86
CA GLY A 589 -10.79 -21.07 -1.44
C GLY A 589 -11.34 -22.33 -2.15
N SER A 590 -10.49 -23.13 -2.81
CA SER A 590 -10.86 -24.43 -3.39
C SER A 590 -10.93 -25.50 -2.29
N LEU A 591 -12.00 -25.45 -1.48
CA LEU A 591 -12.12 -26.24 -0.26
C LEU A 591 -12.04 -27.75 -0.47
N SER A 592 -12.47 -28.25 -1.63
CA SER A 592 -12.53 -29.68 -1.97
C SER A 592 -11.32 -30.21 -2.72
N LEU A 593 -10.36 -29.35 -3.06
CA LEU A 593 -9.17 -29.73 -3.82
C LEU A 593 -8.28 -30.67 -3.01
N LYS A 594 -8.09 -31.90 -3.49
CA LYS A 594 -7.35 -32.97 -2.79
C LYS A 594 -5.91 -33.09 -3.26
N GLU A 595 -5.65 -32.83 -4.53
CA GLU A 595 -4.36 -33.00 -5.18
C GLU A 595 -4.12 -31.92 -6.25
N LEU A 596 -2.87 -31.53 -6.43
CA LEU A 596 -2.42 -30.72 -7.55
C LEU A 596 -1.95 -31.64 -8.67
N PRO A 597 -2.13 -31.26 -9.94
CA PRO A 597 -1.56 -32.01 -11.07
C PRO A 597 -0.03 -31.84 -11.14
N ASP A 598 0.61 -32.60 -12.00
CA ASP A 598 2.01 -32.38 -12.33
C ASP A 598 2.21 -30.99 -12.99
N LEU A 599 2.98 -30.12 -12.32
CA LEU A 599 3.30 -28.77 -12.76
C LEU A 599 4.71 -28.66 -13.36
N SER A 600 5.40 -29.77 -13.64
CA SER A 600 6.80 -29.78 -14.14
C SER A 600 7.00 -28.95 -15.41
N ASN A 601 5.98 -28.83 -16.24
CA ASN A 601 5.99 -28.03 -17.48
C ASN A 601 5.64 -26.54 -17.25
N ALA A 602 5.26 -26.11 -16.03
CA ALA A 602 4.92 -24.73 -15.74
C ALA A 602 6.18 -23.87 -15.45
N THR A 603 7.16 -23.93 -16.34
CA THR A 603 8.50 -23.33 -16.16
C THR A 603 8.53 -21.80 -16.06
N ASN A 604 7.43 -21.13 -16.43
CA ASN A 604 7.28 -19.67 -16.34
C ASN A 604 6.39 -19.23 -15.17
N LEU A 605 5.94 -20.17 -14.32
CA LEU A 605 5.07 -19.85 -13.18
C LEU A 605 5.81 -18.98 -12.15
N LYS A 606 5.25 -17.82 -11.84
CA LYS A 606 5.78 -16.86 -10.86
C LYS A 606 5.00 -16.84 -9.54
N ARG A 607 3.68 -17.06 -9.61
CA ARG A 607 2.82 -17.07 -8.42
C ARG A 607 1.93 -18.31 -8.40
N LEU A 608 1.92 -18.96 -7.25
CA LEU A 608 1.03 -20.09 -6.95
C LEU A 608 0.31 -19.81 -5.63
N ASP A 609 -1.02 -19.64 -5.69
CA ASP A 609 -1.86 -19.38 -4.52
C ASP A 609 -2.83 -20.54 -4.29
N LEU A 610 -2.63 -21.22 -3.16
CA LEU A 610 -3.40 -22.36 -2.67
C LEU A 610 -4.13 -22.02 -1.36
N THR A 611 -4.21 -20.75 -1.00
CA THR A 611 -4.82 -20.31 0.26
C THR A 611 -6.24 -20.88 0.43
N GLY A 612 -6.51 -21.53 1.54
CA GLY A 612 -7.82 -22.11 1.82
C GLY A 612 -8.16 -23.38 1.05
N CYS A 613 -7.19 -24.10 0.50
CA CYS A 613 -7.38 -25.45 -0.06
C CYS A 613 -7.41 -26.47 1.07
N TRP A 614 -8.52 -26.55 1.79
CA TRP A 614 -8.64 -27.32 3.05
C TRP A 614 -8.38 -28.83 2.89
N SER A 615 -8.78 -29.40 1.76
CA SER A 615 -8.67 -30.84 1.51
C SER A 615 -7.35 -31.25 0.83
N LEU A 616 -6.47 -30.31 0.54
CA LEU A 616 -5.19 -30.60 -0.14
C LEU A 616 -4.25 -31.35 0.80
N VAL A 617 -3.81 -32.56 0.38
CA VAL A 617 -3.02 -33.47 1.22
C VAL A 617 -1.51 -33.32 0.97
N GLU A 618 -1.12 -33.08 -0.27
CA GLU A 618 0.30 -33.01 -0.65
C GLU A 618 0.56 -31.96 -1.74
N ILE A 619 1.77 -31.39 -1.70
CA ILE A 619 2.33 -30.63 -2.80
C ILE A 619 3.20 -31.56 -3.63
N PRO A 620 2.93 -31.73 -4.93
CA PRO A 620 3.70 -32.66 -5.77
C PRO A 620 5.14 -32.18 -5.93
N SER A 621 6.06 -33.13 -6.09
CA SER A 621 7.50 -32.87 -6.27
C SER A 621 7.80 -31.97 -7.48
N SER A 622 6.91 -31.95 -8.48
CA SER A 622 7.01 -31.09 -9.67
C SER A 622 7.05 -29.59 -9.33
N VAL A 623 6.41 -29.17 -8.24
CA VAL A 623 6.46 -27.77 -7.77
C VAL A 623 7.89 -27.37 -7.39
N GLY A 624 8.69 -28.30 -6.87
CA GLY A 624 10.10 -28.06 -6.54
C GLY A 624 10.99 -27.66 -7.71
N ASN A 625 10.53 -27.87 -8.96
CA ASN A 625 11.27 -27.53 -10.17
C ASN A 625 10.87 -26.19 -10.81
N LEU A 626 9.99 -25.43 -10.17
CA LEU A 626 9.50 -24.15 -10.70
C LEU A 626 10.49 -23.01 -10.42
N HIS A 627 11.58 -22.95 -11.17
CA HIS A 627 12.70 -22.04 -10.91
C HIS A 627 12.36 -20.54 -10.97
N LYS A 628 11.25 -20.16 -11.60
CA LYS A 628 10.78 -18.78 -11.70
C LYS A 628 9.70 -18.43 -10.66
N LEU A 629 9.31 -19.38 -9.81
CA LEU A 629 8.32 -19.13 -8.79
C LEU A 629 8.87 -18.13 -7.75
N GLU A 630 8.19 -17.00 -7.61
CA GLU A 630 8.54 -15.91 -6.71
C GLU A 630 7.70 -15.95 -5.42
N GLU A 631 6.43 -16.35 -5.55
CA GLU A 631 5.48 -16.37 -4.44
C GLU A 631 4.75 -17.71 -4.37
N LEU A 632 4.74 -18.29 -3.16
CA LEU A 632 4.01 -19.52 -2.87
C LEU A 632 3.17 -19.32 -1.62
N GLU A 633 1.84 -19.35 -1.78
CA GLU A 633 0.89 -19.19 -0.68
C GLU A 633 0.11 -20.47 -0.44
N MET A 634 0.21 -21.00 0.77
CA MET A 634 -0.44 -22.25 1.21
C MET A 634 -1.16 -22.06 2.54
N ASN A 635 -1.65 -20.84 2.82
CA ASN A 635 -2.34 -20.57 4.07
C ASN A 635 -3.63 -21.40 4.16
N LEU A 636 -3.95 -21.89 5.37
CA LEU A 636 -5.18 -22.66 5.65
C LEU A 636 -5.34 -23.94 4.79
N CYS A 637 -4.25 -24.58 4.41
CA CYS A 637 -4.27 -25.93 3.84
C CYS A 637 -4.34 -26.96 4.98
N LEU A 638 -5.54 -27.16 5.56
CA LEU A 638 -5.73 -27.84 6.83
C LEU A 638 -5.30 -29.32 6.83
N GLN A 639 -5.38 -29.99 5.67
CA GLN A 639 -5.04 -31.40 5.51
C GLN A 639 -3.66 -31.65 4.91
N LEU A 640 -2.89 -30.57 4.65
CA LEU A 640 -1.57 -30.68 4.02
C LEU A 640 -0.58 -31.40 4.95
N GLN A 641 -0.12 -32.59 4.53
CA GLN A 641 0.78 -33.45 5.28
C GLN A 641 2.19 -33.50 4.69
N VAL A 642 2.27 -33.44 3.36
CA VAL A 642 3.51 -33.64 2.61
C VAL A 642 3.82 -32.46 1.72
N VAL A 643 5.02 -31.93 1.92
CA VAL A 643 5.64 -30.94 1.03
C VAL A 643 6.99 -31.52 0.60
N PRO A 644 7.42 -31.36 -0.68
CA PRO A 644 8.70 -31.91 -1.15
C PRO A 644 9.87 -31.50 -0.26
N THR A 645 10.72 -32.46 0.06
CA THR A 645 11.91 -32.23 0.92
C THR A 645 12.96 -31.33 0.28
N HIS A 646 12.93 -31.16 -1.05
CA HIS A 646 13.86 -30.30 -1.79
C HIS A 646 13.08 -29.37 -2.72
N PHE A 647 12.94 -28.12 -2.31
CA PHE A 647 12.46 -27.04 -3.16
C PHE A 647 13.63 -26.28 -3.79
N ASN A 648 13.98 -26.60 -5.01
CA ASN A 648 14.97 -25.82 -5.76
C ASN A 648 14.32 -24.60 -6.43
N LEU A 649 13.60 -23.82 -5.64
CA LEU A 649 12.87 -22.62 -6.07
C LEU A 649 13.80 -21.39 -6.04
N ALA A 650 14.73 -21.29 -6.98
CA ALA A 650 15.80 -20.30 -7.00
C ALA A 650 15.31 -18.84 -6.95
N SER A 651 14.10 -18.57 -7.42
CA SER A 651 13.50 -17.21 -7.44
C SER A 651 12.53 -16.95 -6.28
N LEU A 652 12.28 -17.92 -5.41
CA LEU A 652 11.27 -17.79 -4.35
C LEU A 652 11.68 -16.71 -3.35
N LYS A 653 10.83 -15.70 -3.21
CA LYS A 653 11.01 -14.57 -2.30
C LYS A 653 10.10 -14.69 -1.07
N SER A 654 8.88 -15.18 -1.25
CA SER A 654 7.86 -15.26 -0.20
C SER A 654 7.25 -16.66 -0.13
N LEU A 655 7.22 -17.19 1.08
CA LEU A 655 6.51 -18.44 1.39
C LEU A 655 5.61 -18.23 2.61
N ARG A 656 4.32 -18.58 2.48
CA ARG A 656 3.33 -18.47 3.54
C ARG A 656 2.61 -19.80 3.78
N MET A 657 2.63 -20.31 4.99
CA MET A 657 2.07 -21.61 5.39
C MET A 657 1.31 -21.52 6.73
N LEU A 658 0.45 -20.52 6.88
CA LEU A 658 -0.40 -20.37 8.06
C LEU A 658 -1.52 -21.42 8.06
N GLY A 659 -1.79 -22.09 9.19
CA GLY A 659 -2.92 -23.00 9.32
C GLY A 659 -2.76 -24.34 8.60
N CYS A 660 -1.54 -24.79 8.34
CA CYS A 660 -1.25 -26.13 7.79
C CYS A 660 -1.08 -27.14 8.94
N TRP A 661 -2.15 -27.53 9.59
CA TRP A 661 -2.11 -28.27 10.87
C TRP A 661 -1.56 -29.69 10.80
N GLN A 662 -1.62 -30.31 9.62
CA GLN A 662 -1.16 -31.70 9.43
C GLN A 662 0.28 -31.81 8.96
N LEU A 663 0.94 -30.67 8.68
CA LEU A 663 2.30 -30.66 8.17
C LEU A 663 3.31 -30.96 9.29
N ARG A 664 4.03 -32.09 9.15
CA ARG A 664 5.00 -32.59 10.16
C ARG A 664 6.45 -32.33 9.88
N LYS A 665 6.79 -32.05 8.61
CA LYS A 665 8.16 -31.79 8.19
C LYS A 665 8.27 -30.50 7.40
N PHE A 666 9.28 -29.71 7.74
CA PHE A 666 9.54 -28.50 7.01
C PHE A 666 10.26 -28.80 5.69
N PRO A 667 9.84 -28.23 4.55
CA PRO A 667 10.53 -28.43 3.28
C PRO A 667 11.91 -27.75 3.26
N GLY A 668 12.89 -28.36 2.63
CA GLY A 668 14.17 -27.74 2.33
C GLY A 668 14.01 -26.62 1.30
N ILE A 669 13.90 -25.38 1.75
CA ILE A 669 13.58 -24.19 0.91
C ILE A 669 14.86 -23.56 0.35
N SER A 670 14.72 -22.92 -0.82
CA SER A 670 15.77 -22.15 -1.50
C SER A 670 16.40 -21.04 -0.64
N THR A 671 17.66 -20.77 -0.90
CA THR A 671 18.51 -19.78 -0.18
C THR A 671 18.11 -18.32 -0.41
N ASN A 672 17.22 -18.00 -1.36
CA ASN A 672 16.88 -16.63 -1.75
C ASN A 672 15.65 -16.04 -1.02
N ILE A 673 15.07 -16.79 -0.10
CA ILE A 673 13.87 -16.35 0.62
C ILE A 673 14.15 -15.13 1.51
N THR A 674 13.28 -14.13 1.45
CA THR A 674 13.38 -12.91 2.26
C THR A 674 12.35 -12.84 3.38
N ALA A 675 11.20 -13.49 3.18
CA ALA A 675 10.13 -13.54 4.15
C ALA A 675 9.57 -14.97 4.29
N LEU A 676 9.52 -15.46 5.52
CA LEU A 676 8.97 -16.76 5.85
C LEU A 676 7.95 -16.61 6.97
N ILE A 677 6.72 -17.05 6.71
CA ILE A 677 5.64 -17.03 7.68
C ILE A 677 5.12 -18.44 7.85
N LEU A 678 5.26 -18.96 9.05
CA LEU A 678 4.83 -20.29 9.46
C LEU A 678 3.78 -20.14 10.55
N GLY A 679 2.78 -20.98 10.54
CA GLY A 679 1.80 -20.99 11.63
C GLY A 679 1.11 -22.32 11.70
N ASP A 680 0.67 -22.71 12.90
CA ASP A 680 -0.08 -23.92 13.20
C ASP A 680 0.46 -25.20 12.54
N ALA A 681 1.71 -25.18 12.06
CA ALA A 681 2.38 -26.33 11.49
C ALA A 681 3.01 -27.15 12.61
N MET A 682 2.68 -28.43 12.69
CA MET A 682 3.35 -29.38 13.58
C MET A 682 4.75 -29.68 13.04
N LEU A 683 5.69 -28.78 13.32
CA LEU A 683 7.09 -28.93 12.92
C LEU A 683 7.84 -29.62 14.07
N GLU A 684 8.10 -30.92 13.92
CA GLU A 684 8.87 -31.68 14.90
C GLU A 684 10.35 -31.24 14.93
N GLU A 685 10.85 -30.65 13.83
CA GLU A 685 12.24 -30.14 13.74
C GLU A 685 12.31 -28.98 12.75
N MET A 686 12.67 -27.78 13.23
CA MET A 686 13.17 -26.73 12.33
C MET A 686 14.57 -27.12 11.92
N LEU A 687 14.70 -27.56 10.68
CA LEU A 687 15.89 -28.17 10.13
C LEU A 687 17.15 -27.29 10.16
N GLU A 688 18.30 -27.95 10.29
CA GLU A 688 19.67 -27.40 10.13
C GLU A 688 19.84 -26.57 8.83
N SER A 689 18.93 -26.69 7.88
CA SER A 689 18.91 -25.93 6.62
C SER A 689 18.61 -24.42 6.78
N ILE A 690 18.20 -23.97 7.96
CA ILE A 690 17.93 -22.54 8.23
C ILE A 690 19.17 -21.66 7.98
N THR A 691 20.37 -22.18 8.24
CA THR A 691 21.64 -21.50 8.00
C THR A 691 21.91 -21.13 6.54
N LEU A 692 21.19 -21.79 5.62
CA LEU A 692 21.33 -21.52 4.19
C LEU A 692 20.57 -20.26 3.74
N TRP A 693 19.72 -19.69 4.59
CA TRP A 693 18.85 -18.55 4.23
C TRP A 693 19.51 -17.19 4.52
N SER A 694 20.63 -16.94 3.86
CA SER A 694 21.45 -15.74 4.05
C SER A 694 20.70 -14.41 3.76
N ARG A 695 19.56 -14.45 3.08
CA ARG A 695 18.74 -13.28 2.73
C ARG A 695 17.46 -13.15 3.55
N LEU A 696 17.20 -14.05 4.50
CA LEU A 696 15.99 -14.02 5.29
C LEU A 696 15.97 -12.81 6.23
N GLU A 697 15.04 -11.88 5.99
CA GLU A 697 14.88 -10.66 6.78
C GLU A 697 13.77 -10.78 7.83
N THR A 698 12.71 -11.53 7.52
CA THR A 698 11.56 -11.70 8.41
C THR A 698 11.25 -13.18 8.59
N LEU A 699 11.23 -13.62 9.84
CA LEU A 699 10.76 -14.94 10.22
C LEU A 699 9.64 -14.80 11.23
N SER A 700 8.49 -15.42 10.93
CA SER A 700 7.35 -15.45 11.84
C SER A 700 6.88 -16.88 12.05
N ILE A 701 6.77 -17.29 13.30
CA ILE A 701 6.34 -18.62 13.74
C ILE A 701 5.12 -18.45 14.65
N TYR A 702 4.00 -19.01 14.25
CA TYR A 702 2.75 -18.94 15.00
C TYR A 702 2.30 -20.32 15.48
N GLY A 703 1.98 -20.42 16.74
CA GLY A 703 1.26 -21.58 17.31
C GLY A 703 -0.25 -21.44 17.23
N SER A 704 -0.97 -22.44 17.69
CA SER A 704 -2.43 -22.62 17.50
C SER A 704 -3.35 -21.58 18.14
N VAL A 705 -2.86 -20.72 19.01
CA VAL A 705 -3.72 -19.85 19.84
C VAL A 705 -4.24 -18.60 19.12
N ILE A 706 -3.82 -18.34 17.87
CA ILE A 706 -4.00 -17.01 17.26
C ILE A 706 -4.98 -16.96 16.09
N THR A 707 -5.66 -18.05 15.77
CA THR A 707 -6.54 -18.11 14.59
C THR A 707 -7.97 -17.65 14.84
N HIS A 708 -8.20 -16.71 15.75
CA HIS A 708 -9.57 -16.32 16.11
C HIS A 708 -10.40 -15.62 15.04
N ASN A 709 -9.92 -15.36 13.80
CA ASN A 709 -10.74 -14.65 12.82
C ASN A 709 -10.48 -14.95 11.33
N PHE A 710 -10.09 -16.15 10.95
CA PHE A 710 -10.15 -16.54 9.54
C PHE A 710 -11.26 -17.55 9.29
N TRP A 711 -12.36 -17.12 8.67
CA TRP A 711 -13.40 -17.96 8.06
C TRP A 711 -13.96 -19.11 8.95
N ALA A 712 -14.99 -18.89 9.72
CA ALA A 712 -15.67 -19.87 10.59
C ALA A 712 -14.94 -20.23 11.92
N VAL A 713 -15.08 -19.38 12.81
CA VAL A 713 -14.39 -19.12 14.08
C VAL A 713 -14.74 -20.03 15.24
N THR A 714 -15.47 -21.09 15.09
CA THR A 714 -16.00 -21.80 16.25
C THR A 714 -15.28 -23.09 16.63
N PHE A 715 -14.13 -23.43 16.02
CA PHE A 715 -13.56 -24.77 16.22
C PHE A 715 -12.09 -24.88 16.59
N VAL A 716 -11.39 -23.81 16.95
CA VAL A 716 -9.96 -23.94 17.31
C VAL A 716 -9.71 -23.51 18.75
N GLU A 717 -10.34 -24.21 19.69
CA GLU A 717 -9.80 -24.32 21.05
C GLU A 717 -8.85 -25.53 21.12
N LYS A 718 -7.54 -25.23 21.28
CA LYS A 718 -6.49 -26.20 21.64
C LYS A 718 -5.96 -27.14 20.56
N MET A 719 -5.17 -26.61 19.62
CA MET A 719 -4.09 -27.37 18.99
C MET A 719 -2.82 -26.54 18.99
N GLY A 720 -1.94 -26.73 19.98
CA GLY A 720 -0.64 -26.07 20.06
C GLY A 720 0.35 -26.71 19.09
N THR A 721 1.30 -25.90 18.59
CA THR A 721 2.49 -26.45 17.93
C THR A 721 3.30 -27.18 18.97
N ASP A 722 3.81 -28.37 18.62
CA ASP A 722 4.73 -29.14 19.46
C ASP A 722 6.19 -28.61 19.39
N ILE A 723 6.37 -27.32 19.07
CA ILE A 723 7.69 -26.69 19.02
C ILE A 723 8.23 -26.55 20.45
N GLU A 724 9.21 -27.37 20.76
CA GLU A 724 9.88 -27.37 22.07
C GLU A 724 11.18 -26.56 22.03
N ARG A 725 11.81 -26.45 20.86
CA ARG A 725 13.09 -25.78 20.64
C ARG A 725 13.14 -25.02 19.33
N ILE A 726 13.82 -23.89 19.33
CA ILE A 726 14.30 -23.19 18.13
C ILE A 726 15.75 -23.64 17.89
N PRO A 727 16.14 -24.00 16.65
CA PRO A 727 17.50 -24.44 16.34
C PRO A 727 18.58 -23.41 16.69
N ASP A 728 19.70 -23.85 17.24
CA ASP A 728 20.83 -22.97 17.61
C ASP A 728 21.43 -22.23 16.40
N CYS A 729 21.29 -22.79 15.21
CA CYS A 729 21.75 -22.17 13.97
C CYS A 729 21.01 -20.88 13.57
N ILE A 730 19.94 -20.49 14.26
CA ILE A 730 19.26 -19.20 14.01
C ILE A 730 20.23 -18.01 14.22
N LYS A 731 21.19 -18.15 15.12
CA LYS A 731 22.22 -17.13 15.39
C LYS A 731 23.05 -16.78 14.17
N ASP A 732 23.19 -17.71 13.22
CA ASP A 732 24.03 -17.59 12.04
C ASP A 732 23.31 -16.92 10.86
N LEU A 733 22.05 -16.45 11.02
CA LEU A 733 21.29 -15.74 10.00
C LEU A 733 21.76 -14.28 9.87
N PRO A 734 22.52 -13.90 8.83
CA PRO A 734 23.19 -12.59 8.77
C PRO A 734 22.24 -11.43 8.46
N ALA A 735 21.08 -11.69 7.86
CA ALA A 735 20.13 -10.66 7.39
C ALA A 735 18.86 -10.56 8.24
N LEU A 736 18.67 -11.41 9.27
CA LEU A 736 17.41 -11.47 10.02
C LEU A 736 17.22 -10.21 10.87
N LYS A 737 16.23 -9.39 10.51
CA LYS A 737 15.90 -8.13 11.18
C LYS A 737 14.73 -8.27 12.16
N SER A 738 13.78 -9.18 11.86
CA SER A 738 12.58 -9.36 12.66
C SER A 738 12.28 -10.83 12.92
N LEU A 739 12.16 -11.20 14.19
CA LEU A 739 11.74 -12.52 14.63
C LEU A 739 10.47 -12.40 15.45
N TYR A 740 9.43 -13.13 15.02
CA TYR A 740 8.18 -13.25 15.74
C TYR A 740 7.91 -14.72 16.07
N ILE A 741 7.59 -15.01 17.33
CA ILE A 741 7.18 -16.33 17.81
C ILE A 741 5.94 -16.15 18.67
N GLY A 742 4.86 -16.84 18.35
CA GLY A 742 3.63 -16.69 19.11
C GLY A 742 2.88 -17.98 19.31
N GLY A 743 2.30 -18.18 20.51
CA GLY A 743 1.45 -19.32 20.80
C GLY A 743 2.15 -20.68 20.78
N CYS A 744 3.43 -20.77 21.18
CA CYS A 744 4.19 -22.01 21.28
C CYS A 744 4.28 -22.46 22.76
N PRO A 745 3.30 -23.21 23.28
CA PRO A 745 3.19 -23.50 24.71
C PRO A 745 4.31 -24.40 25.25
N LYS A 746 4.96 -25.23 24.42
CA LYS A 746 6.03 -26.14 24.83
C LYS A 746 7.44 -25.55 24.66
N LEU A 747 7.57 -24.34 24.11
CA LEU A 747 8.87 -23.69 23.92
C LEU A 747 9.45 -23.26 25.27
N VAL A 748 10.53 -23.91 25.71
CA VAL A 748 11.19 -23.68 27.02
C VAL A 748 12.29 -22.61 26.92
N SER A 749 13.03 -22.58 25.81
CA SER A 749 14.18 -21.69 25.66
C SER A 749 14.36 -21.15 24.25
N LEU A 750 14.84 -19.93 24.15
CA LEU A 750 15.39 -19.39 22.91
C LEU A 750 16.91 -19.54 22.89
N PRO A 751 17.47 -20.00 21.77
CA PRO A 751 18.92 -20.05 21.59
C PRO A 751 19.52 -18.65 21.49
N GLU A 752 20.83 -18.56 21.33
CA GLU A 752 21.49 -17.30 20.99
C GLU A 752 20.93 -16.74 19.66
N LEU A 753 20.58 -15.45 19.66
CA LEU A 753 19.93 -14.79 18.53
C LEU A 753 20.92 -14.05 17.62
N PRO A 754 20.59 -13.86 16.30
CA PRO A 754 21.49 -13.21 15.36
C PRO A 754 21.86 -11.78 15.77
N GLY A 755 23.11 -11.37 15.51
CA GLY A 755 23.58 -10.01 15.73
C GLY A 755 22.89 -8.96 14.83
N SER A 756 22.23 -9.39 13.75
CA SER A 756 21.44 -8.53 12.83
C SER A 756 20.02 -8.21 13.34
N LEU A 757 19.53 -8.93 14.37
CA LEU A 757 18.15 -8.85 14.83
C LEU A 757 17.86 -7.48 15.45
N ARG A 758 16.77 -6.86 15.01
CA ARG A 758 16.29 -5.56 15.50
C ARG A 758 14.99 -5.64 16.30
N ARG A 759 14.12 -6.59 15.97
CA ARG A 759 12.84 -6.78 16.65
C ARG A 759 12.67 -8.23 17.05
N LEU A 760 12.37 -8.44 18.31
CA LEU A 760 12.01 -9.73 18.87
C LEU A 760 10.65 -9.63 19.54
N THR A 761 9.69 -10.42 19.04
CA THR A 761 8.38 -10.57 19.67
C THR A 761 8.15 -12.04 19.95
N VAL A 762 7.93 -12.37 21.18
CA VAL A 762 7.58 -13.72 21.64
C VAL A 762 6.35 -13.59 22.51
N GLU A 763 5.24 -14.20 22.10
CA GLU A 763 3.97 -14.01 22.80
C GLU A 763 3.27 -15.33 23.12
N THR A 764 2.62 -15.38 24.27
CA THR A 764 1.81 -16.53 24.71
C THR A 764 2.59 -17.85 24.59
N CYS A 765 3.88 -17.82 24.97
CA CYS A 765 4.74 -18.99 25.09
C CYS A 765 4.84 -19.33 26.60
N GLU A 766 3.90 -20.16 27.07
CA GLU A 766 3.63 -20.37 28.49
C GLU A 766 4.82 -21.02 29.24
N SER A 767 5.62 -21.86 28.58
CA SER A 767 6.76 -22.55 29.16
C SER A 767 8.11 -21.85 28.94
N LEU A 768 8.16 -20.65 28.37
CA LEU A 768 9.40 -19.99 28.05
C LEU A 768 10.10 -19.46 29.31
N GLU A 769 11.25 -20.07 29.64
CA GLU A 769 12.05 -19.73 30.82
C GLU A 769 13.28 -18.88 30.47
N THR A 770 13.97 -19.22 29.36
CA THR A 770 15.28 -18.66 29.07
C THR A 770 15.37 -18.03 27.69
N VAL A 771 16.04 -16.89 27.63
CA VAL A 771 16.30 -16.15 26.39
C VAL A 771 17.76 -15.69 26.39
N SER A 772 18.52 -16.00 25.35
CA SER A 772 19.92 -15.65 25.20
C SER A 772 20.12 -14.60 24.13
N PHE A 773 20.82 -13.51 24.45
CA PHE A 773 21.15 -12.43 23.52
C PHE A 773 22.66 -12.18 23.48
N PRO A 774 23.23 -11.84 22.33
CA PRO A 774 24.58 -11.27 22.26
C PRO A 774 24.66 -9.98 23.09
N ILE A 775 25.82 -9.76 23.75
CA ILE A 775 26.04 -8.59 24.62
C ILE A 775 25.82 -7.27 23.82
N ASP A 776 26.27 -7.21 22.57
CA ASP A 776 26.24 -6.04 21.70
C ASP A 776 25.06 -6.10 20.69
N SER A 777 23.97 -6.82 21.03
CA SER A 777 22.82 -6.98 20.14
C SER A 777 22.14 -5.63 19.82
N PRO A 778 21.87 -5.30 18.55
CA PRO A 778 21.22 -4.07 18.10
C PRO A 778 19.69 -4.12 18.23
N ILE A 779 19.15 -5.00 19.07
CA ILE A 779 17.71 -5.16 19.22
C ILE A 779 17.08 -3.89 19.81
N VAL A 780 16.12 -3.34 19.10
CA VAL A 780 15.42 -2.09 19.39
C VAL A 780 14.09 -2.33 20.11
N SER A 781 13.54 -3.54 20.02
CA SER A 781 12.24 -3.87 20.59
C SER A 781 12.20 -5.30 21.11
N PHE A 782 11.82 -5.43 22.36
CA PHE A 782 11.57 -6.70 23.04
C PHE A 782 10.10 -6.77 23.45
N SER A 783 9.38 -7.80 23.03
CA SER A 783 7.99 -7.97 23.40
C SER A 783 7.72 -9.42 23.80
N PHE A 784 7.31 -9.63 25.05
CA PHE A 784 7.06 -10.96 25.65
C PHE A 784 5.68 -11.01 26.33
N PRO A 785 4.58 -10.61 25.67
CA PRO A 785 3.28 -10.68 26.33
C PRO A 785 2.88 -12.12 26.66
N ASN A 786 2.36 -12.30 27.86
CA ASN A 786 1.87 -13.58 28.39
C ASN A 786 2.91 -14.72 28.44
N CYS A 787 4.21 -14.41 28.50
CA CYS A 787 5.27 -15.39 28.74
C CYS A 787 5.59 -15.42 30.25
N PHE A 788 4.75 -16.11 31.05
CA PHE A 788 4.76 -16.01 32.52
C PHE A 788 5.92 -16.73 33.19
N GLU A 789 6.44 -17.79 32.57
CA GLU A 789 7.54 -18.60 33.12
C GLU A 789 8.95 -18.02 32.86
N LEU A 790 9.04 -16.81 32.27
CA LEU A 790 10.33 -16.15 32.08
C LEU A 790 11.14 -16.10 33.37
N GLY A 791 12.32 -16.70 33.35
CA GLY A 791 13.22 -16.79 34.50
C GLY A 791 13.72 -15.42 34.96
N VAL A 792 14.16 -15.33 36.21
CA VAL A 792 14.65 -14.07 36.82
C VAL A 792 15.80 -13.45 36.00
N GLU A 793 16.71 -14.27 35.49
CA GLU A 793 17.85 -13.78 34.69
C GLU A 793 17.41 -13.26 33.32
N ALA A 794 16.47 -13.95 32.64
CA ALA A 794 15.91 -13.49 31.38
C ALA A 794 15.21 -12.13 31.56
N ARG A 795 14.38 -11.99 32.60
CA ARG A 795 13.72 -10.72 32.94
C ARG A 795 14.73 -9.62 33.22
N ARG A 796 15.79 -9.92 33.99
CA ARG A 796 16.86 -8.97 34.32
C ARG A 796 17.57 -8.46 33.05
N VAL A 797 17.97 -9.39 32.18
CA VAL A 797 18.66 -9.04 30.92
C VAL A 797 17.76 -8.22 30.00
N ILE A 798 16.48 -8.61 29.83
CA ILE A 798 15.49 -7.85 29.03
C ILE A 798 15.32 -6.44 29.62
N THR A 799 15.13 -6.37 30.94
CA THR A 799 14.92 -5.09 31.63
C THR A 799 16.15 -4.18 31.50
N GLN A 800 17.36 -4.69 31.66
CA GLN A 800 18.59 -3.90 31.54
C GLN A 800 18.84 -3.41 30.11
N LYS A 801 18.63 -4.28 29.10
CA LYS A 801 18.78 -3.91 27.68
C LYS A 801 17.69 -2.99 27.18
N ALA A 802 16.50 -3.07 27.75
CA ALA A 802 15.39 -2.12 27.46
C ALA A 802 15.75 -0.65 27.81
N GLY A 803 16.92 -0.41 28.44
CA GLY A 803 17.48 0.93 28.62
C GLY A 803 17.73 1.71 27.33
N GLN A 804 17.61 1.10 26.18
CA GLN A 804 17.82 1.78 24.90
C GLN A 804 16.55 1.97 24.08
N MET A 805 15.42 1.21 24.30
CA MET A 805 14.25 1.32 23.43
C MET A 805 12.90 0.87 24.01
N LEU A 806 12.46 -0.36 23.82
CA LEU A 806 11.13 -0.84 24.18
C LEU A 806 11.20 -2.25 24.75
N ALA A 807 10.64 -2.47 25.94
CA ALA A 807 10.37 -3.81 26.43
C ALA A 807 8.96 -3.95 26.99
N TYR A 808 8.36 -5.10 26.75
CA TYR A 808 7.04 -5.48 27.25
C TYR A 808 7.07 -6.93 27.72
N LEU A 809 6.85 -7.16 29.03
CA LEU A 809 6.99 -8.47 29.65
C LEU A 809 6.11 -8.63 30.89
N PRO A 810 5.72 -9.87 31.29
CA PRO A 810 5.00 -10.10 32.53
C PRO A 810 5.74 -9.58 33.75
N GLY A 811 5.05 -8.94 34.69
CA GLY A 811 5.62 -8.44 35.94
C GLY A 811 4.67 -7.56 36.72
N ARG A 812 4.81 -7.54 38.05
CA ARG A 812 3.96 -6.82 38.98
C ARG A 812 4.65 -5.63 39.65
N GLU A 813 5.98 -5.69 39.77
CA GLU A 813 6.76 -4.72 40.51
C GLU A 813 7.71 -3.98 39.59
N ILE A 814 7.77 -2.68 39.77
CA ILE A 814 8.74 -1.84 39.04
C ILE A 814 10.15 -2.18 39.53
N PRO A 815 11.12 -2.45 38.65
CA PRO A 815 12.50 -2.75 38.99
C PRO A 815 13.16 -1.67 39.85
N ALA A 816 14.06 -2.06 40.77
CA ALA A 816 14.62 -1.18 41.80
C ALA A 816 15.36 0.06 41.22
N GLU A 817 15.89 -0.04 40.02
CA GLU A 817 16.58 1.05 39.32
C GLU A 817 15.69 2.26 38.98
N PHE A 818 14.36 2.10 38.96
CA PHE A 818 13.40 3.20 38.77
C PHE A 818 13.16 3.89 40.12
N VAL A 819 13.98 4.86 40.43
CA VAL A 819 14.00 5.53 41.75
C VAL A 819 12.76 6.38 41.99
N HIS A 820 12.24 7.04 40.95
CA HIS A 820 11.03 7.85 41.06
C HIS A 820 9.82 6.97 40.73
N ARG A 821 8.92 6.80 41.70
CA ARG A 821 7.73 5.94 41.56
C ARG A 821 6.46 6.63 42.00
N ALA A 822 5.34 6.27 41.41
CA ALA A 822 4.01 6.69 41.83
C ALA A 822 2.98 5.60 41.54
N ILE A 823 2.07 5.41 42.46
CA ILE A 823 0.88 4.55 42.29
C ILE A 823 -0.10 5.28 41.36
N GLY A 824 -0.63 4.60 40.36
CA GLY A 824 -1.58 5.11 39.39
C GLY A 824 -0.94 5.60 38.10
N ASP A 825 -1.65 6.47 37.40
CA ASP A 825 -1.43 6.83 35.99
C ASP A 825 -0.55 8.06 35.76
N SER A 826 0.03 8.62 36.82
CA SER A 826 0.79 9.86 36.66
C SER A 826 1.95 10.00 37.64
N LEU A 827 3.06 10.55 37.18
CA LEU A 827 4.26 10.80 37.98
C LEU A 827 4.83 12.16 37.66
N THR A 828 5.15 12.91 38.73
CA THR A 828 5.82 14.22 38.64
C THR A 828 7.25 14.13 39.15
N ILE A 829 8.18 14.62 38.35
CA ILE A 829 9.61 14.70 38.72
C ILE A 829 10.12 16.13 38.56
N ARG A 830 11.25 16.43 39.21
CA ARG A 830 12.05 17.62 38.93
C ARG A 830 13.29 17.23 38.16
N SER A 831 13.56 17.89 37.07
CA SER A 831 14.73 17.62 36.25
C SER A 831 15.36 18.88 35.71
N SER A 832 16.68 18.94 35.75
CA SER A 832 17.51 19.96 35.13
C SER A 832 18.18 19.42 33.88
N PHE A 833 18.21 20.15 32.80
CA PHE A 833 18.90 19.97 31.51
C PHE A 833 19.26 18.54 31.02
N CYS A 834 19.00 18.29 29.72
CA CYS A 834 19.49 17.16 28.92
C CYS A 834 19.48 15.81 29.65
N SER A 835 18.29 15.31 29.98
CA SER A 835 18.15 14.03 30.66
C SER A 835 17.48 13.01 29.74
N ILE A 836 18.04 11.82 29.70
CA ILE A 836 17.41 10.64 29.11
C ILE A 836 16.51 10.05 30.18
N PHE A 837 15.25 9.84 29.84
CA PHE A 837 14.25 9.27 30.74
C PHE A 837 13.92 7.84 30.31
N ARG A 838 14.08 6.92 31.22
CA ARG A 838 13.60 5.57 31.09
C ARG A 838 12.37 5.42 31.95
N ILE A 839 11.27 4.99 31.35
CA ILE A 839 9.98 4.90 32.01
C ILE A 839 9.56 3.44 32.08
N CYS A 840 9.02 3.03 33.22
CA CYS A 840 8.40 1.74 33.43
C CYS A 840 6.96 1.96 33.89
N VAL A 841 6.01 1.28 33.26
CA VAL A 841 4.58 1.33 33.63
C VAL A 841 4.10 -0.10 33.89
N VAL A 842 3.43 -0.30 35.02
CA VAL A 842 2.73 -1.55 35.32
C VAL A 842 1.30 -1.45 34.86
N VAL A 843 0.90 -2.35 33.97
CA VAL A 843 -0.48 -2.43 33.47
C VAL A 843 -1.13 -3.71 33.95
N SER A 844 -2.40 -3.64 34.32
CA SER A 844 -3.20 -4.78 34.83
C SER A 844 -4.51 -4.89 34.06
N PRO A 845 -4.83 -6.07 33.51
CA PRO A 845 -6.12 -6.29 32.86
C PRO A 845 -7.25 -6.41 33.87
N LYS A 846 -8.41 -5.85 33.55
CA LYS A 846 -9.65 -6.14 34.27
C LYS A 846 -10.17 -7.53 33.91
N SER A 847 -10.90 -8.15 34.84
CA SER A 847 -11.48 -9.45 34.60
C SER A 847 -12.37 -9.45 33.36
N GLY A 848 -12.05 -10.32 32.39
CA GLY A 848 -12.84 -10.48 31.17
C GLY A 848 -12.45 -9.54 30.03
N MET A 849 -11.21 -9.04 30.02
CA MET A 849 -10.68 -8.22 28.90
C MET A 849 -11.01 -8.88 27.57
N LYS A 850 -11.79 -8.18 26.74
CA LYS A 850 -12.24 -8.63 25.42
C LYS A 850 -11.36 -8.11 24.30
N GLU A 851 -10.81 -6.90 24.49
CA GLU A 851 -9.98 -6.26 23.49
C GLU A 851 -8.64 -6.98 23.32
N GLU A 852 -8.30 -7.31 22.11
CA GLU A 852 -7.06 -8.04 21.81
C GLU A 852 -5.82 -7.12 21.85
N TYR A 853 -6.04 -5.83 21.65
CA TYR A 853 -5.00 -4.81 21.69
C TYR A 853 -5.49 -3.57 22.42
N VAL A 854 -4.63 -3.00 23.24
CA VAL A 854 -4.85 -1.74 23.96
C VAL A 854 -3.64 -0.83 23.75
N ASP A 855 -3.87 0.43 23.43
CA ASP A 855 -2.78 1.40 23.32
C ASP A 855 -2.48 2.00 24.67
N LEU A 856 -1.21 1.97 25.07
CA LEU A 856 -0.66 2.74 26.19
C LEU A 856 -0.06 4.05 25.66
N MET A 857 -0.51 5.16 26.19
CA MET A 857 -0.08 6.51 25.80
C MET A 857 0.57 7.21 26.98
N CYS A 858 1.66 7.93 26.72
CA CYS A 858 2.31 8.79 27.68
C CYS A 858 2.27 10.24 27.19
N ARG A 859 1.76 11.14 28.03
CA ARG A 859 1.76 12.60 27.80
C ARG A 859 2.67 13.30 28.80
N LYS A 860 3.36 14.34 28.35
CA LYS A 860 4.20 15.17 29.22
C LYS A 860 3.58 16.57 29.38
N ARG A 861 3.79 17.14 30.56
CA ARG A 861 3.57 18.57 30.81
C ARG A 861 4.77 19.15 31.56
N ILE A 862 5.31 20.25 31.06
CA ILE A 862 6.44 20.94 31.68
C ILE A 862 5.92 22.21 32.34
N ASN A 863 6.16 22.38 33.64
CA ASN A 863 5.70 23.54 34.43
C ASN A 863 4.19 23.85 34.28
N GLY A 864 3.40 22.79 34.05
CA GLY A 864 1.95 22.88 33.87
C GLY A 864 1.46 23.18 32.46
N CYS A 865 2.34 23.60 31.57
CA CYS A 865 1.99 23.83 30.17
C CYS A 865 2.00 22.51 29.40
N PRO A 866 0.99 22.21 28.57
CA PRO A 866 1.06 21.10 27.66
C PRO A 866 2.12 21.42 26.59
N ASN A 867 3.15 20.59 26.52
CA ASN A 867 4.22 20.74 25.54
C ASN A 867 4.15 19.60 24.54
N GLY A 868 3.54 19.88 23.39
CA GLY A 868 3.45 18.92 22.28
C GLY A 868 2.51 17.73 22.52
N ASP A 869 2.36 16.94 21.47
CA ASP A 869 1.58 15.69 21.40
C ASP A 869 2.13 14.58 22.31
N ASN A 870 1.41 13.45 22.36
CA ASN A 870 1.82 12.30 23.14
C ASN A 870 3.32 12.00 22.97
N LEU A 871 4.02 11.94 24.08
CA LEU A 871 5.45 11.64 24.12
C LEU A 871 5.77 10.26 23.55
N PHE A 872 4.86 9.34 23.78
CA PHE A 872 5.03 7.94 23.42
C PHE A 872 3.66 7.27 23.29
N LYS A 873 3.55 6.37 22.31
CA LYS A 873 2.40 5.47 22.15
C LYS A 873 2.91 4.09 21.80
N ALA A 874 2.45 3.07 22.53
CA ALA A 874 2.69 1.68 22.23
C ALA A 874 1.39 0.90 22.20
N ARG A 875 1.32 -0.04 21.31
CA ARG A 875 0.23 -0.99 21.21
C ARG A 875 0.56 -2.22 22.01
N LEU A 876 -0.21 -2.45 23.04
CA LEU A 876 -0.11 -3.63 23.90
C LEU A 876 -1.09 -4.68 23.42
N ARG A 877 -0.63 -5.91 23.30
CA ARG A 877 -1.52 -7.03 23.04
C ARG A 877 -2.26 -7.41 24.32
N LYS A 878 -3.39 -8.07 24.16
CA LYS A 878 -4.20 -8.62 25.26
C LYS A 878 -3.31 -9.37 26.25
N VAL A 879 -3.40 -8.98 27.50
CA VAL A 879 -2.66 -9.59 28.60
C VAL A 879 -3.61 -10.30 29.54
N GLN A 880 -3.12 -11.35 30.16
CA GLN A 880 -3.87 -12.18 31.09
C GLN A 880 -3.60 -11.83 32.55
N ALA A 881 -2.51 -11.13 32.83
CA ALA A 881 -2.09 -10.68 34.13
C ALA A 881 -1.27 -9.39 34.04
N GLU A 882 -0.71 -8.91 35.13
CA GLU A 882 0.11 -7.69 35.17
C GLU A 882 1.37 -7.82 34.31
N HIS A 883 1.65 -6.72 33.57
CA HIS A 883 2.81 -6.62 32.71
C HIS A 883 3.55 -5.31 32.93
N LEU A 884 4.86 -5.37 32.78
CA LEU A 884 5.76 -4.21 32.74
C LEU A 884 5.92 -3.75 31.31
N PHE A 885 5.78 -2.47 31.13
CA PHE A 885 6.06 -1.80 29.88
C PHE A 885 7.18 -0.78 30.11
N ILE A 886 8.34 -0.97 29.48
CA ILE A 886 9.53 -0.16 29.64
C ILE A 886 9.90 0.49 28.31
N PHE A 887 10.09 1.80 28.34
CA PHE A 887 10.53 2.55 27.17
C PHE A 887 11.42 3.71 27.57
N GLN A 888 12.21 4.20 26.62
CA GLN A 888 13.11 5.32 26.81
C GLN A 888 12.78 6.46 25.87
N PHE A 889 12.97 7.69 26.34
CA PHE A 889 12.93 8.84 25.45
C PHE A 889 13.93 9.90 25.94
N GLU A 890 14.26 10.83 25.05
CA GLU A 890 15.19 11.90 25.25
C GLU A 890 14.49 13.25 25.01
N PHE A 891 14.76 14.24 25.83
CA PHE A 891 14.32 15.61 25.53
C PHE A 891 15.16 16.16 24.38
N LEU A 892 14.51 16.63 23.33
CA LEU A 892 15.18 17.36 22.26
C LEU A 892 15.31 18.83 22.68
N GLU A 893 16.43 19.47 22.34
CA GLU A 893 16.72 20.89 22.64
C GLU A 893 15.68 21.86 22.03
N GLU A 894 14.87 21.41 21.06
CA GLU A 894 13.79 22.19 20.45
C GLU A 894 12.62 22.48 21.40
N ASP A 895 12.54 21.82 22.54
CA ASP A 895 11.50 22.07 23.56
C ASP A 895 11.66 23.43 24.27
N GLY A 896 12.67 24.26 23.95
CA GLY A 896 12.81 25.71 24.23
C GLY A 896 12.61 26.23 25.70
N TRP A 897 12.38 25.32 26.65
CA TRP A 897 11.88 25.61 27.99
C TRP A 897 12.79 25.13 29.14
N LEU A 898 14.05 24.83 28.85
CA LEU A 898 14.94 24.21 29.82
C LEU A 898 15.70 25.26 30.63
N GLU A 899 14.97 25.97 31.49
CA GLU A 899 15.60 26.66 32.63
C GLU A 899 15.87 25.63 33.73
N GLN A 900 16.81 25.96 34.62
CA GLN A 900 17.20 25.10 35.75
C GLN A 900 15.98 24.75 36.62
N ASP A 901 15.76 23.45 36.87
CA ASP A 901 14.78 22.86 37.78
C ASP A 901 13.31 22.85 37.31
N ASN A 902 13.04 22.29 36.14
CA ASN A 902 11.69 22.13 35.59
C ASN A 902 10.90 21.00 36.29
N LYS A 903 9.61 21.28 36.55
CA LYS A 903 8.65 20.27 37.01
C LYS A 903 8.01 19.59 35.83
N VAL A 904 8.34 18.28 35.62
CA VAL A 904 7.83 17.47 34.51
C VAL A 904 6.78 16.49 35.03
N LEU A 905 5.55 16.60 34.54
CA LEU A 905 4.47 15.67 34.80
C LEU A 905 4.35 14.69 33.60
N PHE A 906 4.49 13.42 33.88
CA PHE A 906 4.14 12.34 32.96
C PHE A 906 2.75 11.81 33.30
N LYS A 907 1.87 11.72 32.31
CA LYS A 907 0.55 11.13 32.47
C LYS A 907 0.39 10.01 31.46
N PHE A 908 0.04 8.83 31.96
CA PHE A 908 -0.19 7.63 31.18
C PHE A 908 -1.69 7.41 31.02
N THR A 909 -2.11 6.96 29.86
CA THR A 909 -3.52 6.63 29.58
C THR A 909 -3.57 5.42 28.68
N THR A 910 -4.61 4.62 28.79
CA THR A 910 -4.90 3.49 27.90
C THR A 910 -6.05 3.85 26.98
N SER A 911 -6.09 3.27 25.79
CA SER A 911 -7.21 3.44 24.84
C SER A 911 -8.48 2.71 25.27
N SER A 912 -8.37 1.81 26.23
CA SER A 912 -9.46 0.97 26.72
C SER A 912 -9.65 1.10 28.23
N GLN A 913 -10.88 0.94 28.68
CA GLN A 913 -11.20 0.86 30.11
C GLN A 913 -10.93 -0.57 30.69
N GLU A 914 -10.54 -1.51 29.84
CA GLU A 914 -10.29 -2.89 30.24
C GLU A 914 -8.86 -3.12 30.78
N LEU A 915 -7.97 -2.11 30.66
CA LEU A 915 -6.59 -2.16 31.14
C LEU A 915 -6.31 -0.96 32.06
N ASP A 916 -5.99 -1.24 33.31
CA ASP A 916 -5.64 -0.23 34.30
C ASP A 916 -4.13 -0.03 34.40
N ILE A 917 -3.71 1.18 34.72
CA ILE A 917 -2.33 1.52 35.05
C ILE A 917 -2.22 1.51 36.58
N ILE A 918 -1.42 0.60 37.10
CA ILE A 918 -1.29 0.36 38.53
C ILE A 918 -0.21 1.22 39.16
N GLU A 919 0.95 1.24 38.52
CA GLU A 919 2.13 1.94 39.04
C GLU A 919 2.97 2.44 37.85
N CYS A 920 3.67 3.57 38.04
CA CYS A 920 4.64 4.07 37.08
C CYS A 920 5.93 4.48 37.77
N GLY A 921 7.05 4.26 37.07
CA GLY A 921 8.39 4.57 37.59
C GLY A 921 9.25 5.22 36.52
N ILE A 922 10.17 6.08 36.95
CA ILE A 922 11.11 6.78 36.07
C ILE A 922 12.52 6.66 36.64
N GLN A 923 13.45 6.36 35.74
CA GLN A 923 14.88 6.44 35.94
C GLN A 923 15.43 7.56 35.07
N ILE A 924 16.27 8.41 35.64
CA ILE A 924 16.84 9.59 34.96
C ILE A 924 18.32 9.34 34.73
N PHE A 925 18.79 9.51 33.51
CA PHE A 925 20.21 9.48 33.14
C PHE A 925 20.67 10.88 32.77
N ARG A 926 21.81 11.32 33.33
CA ARG A 926 22.44 12.57 32.92
C ARG A 926 23.27 12.34 31.64
N ALA A 927 23.18 13.23 30.69
CA ALA A 927 23.83 13.10 29.38
C ALA A 927 25.38 13.02 29.44
N GLU A 928 25.99 13.48 30.54
CA GLU A 928 27.45 13.53 30.68
C GLU A 928 28.14 12.18 30.93
N THR A 929 27.41 11.13 31.31
CA THR A 929 28.00 9.85 31.75
C THR A 929 27.97 8.72 30.70
N ASN A 930 27.33 8.90 29.55
CA ASN A 930 27.17 7.80 28.59
C ASN A 930 27.44 8.21 27.14
N ARG A 931 28.66 8.64 26.82
CA ARG A 931 29.11 8.84 25.42
C ARG A 931 29.11 7.58 24.57
N ASN A 932 28.92 6.39 25.15
CA ASN A 932 28.86 5.12 24.44
C ASN A 932 27.42 4.64 24.09
N ILE A 933 26.38 5.37 24.52
CA ILE A 933 24.98 4.93 24.35
C ILE A 933 24.26 5.67 23.22
N SER A 934 24.82 6.78 22.72
CA SER A 934 24.12 7.73 21.83
C SER A 934 24.08 7.34 20.35
N SER A 935 24.55 6.15 19.93
CA SER A 935 24.62 5.80 18.49
C SER A 935 23.39 5.13 17.92
N TYR A 936 22.28 4.98 18.66
CA TYR A 936 21.14 4.16 18.22
C TYR A 936 19.75 4.82 18.20
N GLN A 937 19.66 6.14 18.43
CA GLN A 937 18.35 6.80 18.64
C GLN A 937 17.62 7.34 17.39
N SER A 938 18.10 7.12 16.16
CA SER A 938 17.47 7.70 14.97
C SER A 938 16.81 6.70 14.00
N TYR A 939 16.44 5.50 14.43
CA TYR A 939 15.99 4.44 13.52
C TYR A 939 14.49 4.16 13.45
N GLU A 940 13.63 4.96 14.04
CA GLU A 940 12.16 4.78 13.86
C GLU A 940 11.60 5.27 12.52
N SER A 941 12.40 5.87 11.64
CA SER A 941 11.89 6.41 10.36
C SER A 941 12.51 5.84 9.07
N ARG A 942 13.25 4.73 9.15
CA ARG A 942 13.66 4.00 7.95
C ARG A 942 13.18 2.56 8.00
N SER A 943 11.89 2.37 7.66
CA SER A 943 11.51 1.13 7.00
C SER A 943 12.17 1.17 5.62
N GLU A 944 13.25 0.42 5.46
CA GLU A 944 13.82 0.14 4.16
C GLU A 944 12.72 -0.38 3.25
N GLN A 945 12.70 0.17 2.05
CA GLN A 945 11.97 -0.36 0.91
C GLN A 945 12.34 -1.83 0.73
N VAL A 946 11.59 -2.70 1.37
CA VAL A 946 11.39 -4.04 0.84
C VAL A 946 10.46 -3.81 -0.33
N SER A 947 10.93 -4.13 -1.53
CA SER A 947 10.21 -4.05 -2.78
C SER A 947 8.73 -4.32 -2.57
N GLU A 948 7.91 -3.31 -2.85
CA GLU A 948 6.47 -3.41 -2.92
C GLU A 948 6.12 -4.47 -3.98
N TYR A 949 5.93 -5.68 -3.55
CA TYR A 949 5.06 -6.58 -4.26
C TYR A 949 3.67 -6.33 -3.69
N GLU A 950 2.95 -5.47 -4.36
CA GLU A 950 1.53 -5.27 -4.16
C GLU A 950 0.86 -6.63 -4.31
N ASP A 951 0.27 -7.12 -3.22
CA ASP A 951 -0.83 -8.06 -3.27
C ASP A 951 -2.01 -7.31 -3.92
N GLU A 952 -1.91 -7.07 -5.21
CA GLU A 952 -3.07 -6.72 -6.01
C GLU A 952 -3.95 -7.97 -6.10
N SER A 953 -4.67 -8.26 -5.01
CA SER A 953 -5.91 -9.00 -5.14
C SER A 953 -6.80 -8.17 -6.04
N LEU A 954 -6.91 -8.61 -7.29
CA LEU A 954 -7.79 -8.15 -8.34
C LEU A 954 -9.02 -7.41 -7.81
N SER A 955 -8.97 -6.09 -7.77
CA SER A 955 -10.17 -5.28 -7.68
C SER A 955 -10.74 -5.17 -9.10
N ASP A 956 -11.45 -6.19 -9.53
CA ASP A 956 -12.30 -6.06 -10.71
C ASP A 956 -13.38 -5.04 -10.43
N GLY A 957 -13.40 -4.03 -11.29
CA GLY A 957 -14.46 -3.04 -11.28
C GLY A 957 -15.83 -3.68 -11.40
N SER A 958 -16.49 -3.85 -10.26
CA SER A 958 -17.92 -4.20 -10.28
C SER A 958 -18.70 -3.03 -10.85
N ILE A 959 -19.21 -3.24 -12.03
CA ILE A 959 -20.04 -2.28 -12.73
C ILE A 959 -21.45 -2.47 -12.23
N SER A 960 -21.91 -1.58 -11.39
CA SER A 960 -23.32 -1.46 -11.07
C SER A 960 -24.07 -0.87 -12.29
N SER A 961 -24.85 -1.70 -12.97
CA SER A 961 -25.90 -1.20 -13.84
C SER A 961 -26.95 -0.51 -12.97
N GLN A 962 -27.02 0.81 -13.01
CA GLN A 962 -28.22 1.52 -12.56
C GLN A 962 -29.32 1.26 -13.58
N GLY A 963 -30.35 0.55 -13.13
CA GLY A 963 -31.63 0.52 -13.81
C GLY A 963 -32.24 1.92 -13.81
N SER A 964 -32.56 2.40 -14.99
CA SER A 964 -33.43 3.55 -15.22
C SER A 964 -34.78 3.28 -14.59
N ASN A 965 -35.16 4.08 -13.60
CA ASN A 965 -36.56 4.26 -13.25
C ASN A 965 -37.15 5.26 -14.23
N GLU A 966 -38.00 4.79 -15.11
CA GLU A 966 -38.98 5.62 -15.75
C GLU A 966 -40.16 5.78 -14.79
N ASP A 967 -40.58 7.03 -14.69
CA ASP A 967 -41.81 7.47 -14.03
C ASP A 967 -43.02 6.78 -14.64
N ASP A 968 -43.94 6.36 -13.81
CA ASP A 968 -45.33 6.42 -14.19
C ASP A 968 -46.25 6.67 -12.98
N ASP A 969 -47.18 7.57 -13.22
CA ASP A 969 -48.11 8.23 -12.33
C ASP A 969 -49.18 7.29 -11.73
N GLY A 970 -49.49 7.58 -10.48
CA GLY A 970 -50.85 7.70 -10.00
C GLY A 970 -51.61 6.44 -9.57
N TYR A 971 -51.95 6.34 -8.35
CA TYR A 971 -53.25 6.43 -7.73
C TYR A 971 -53.23 5.89 -6.28
N HIS A 972 -53.86 6.70 -5.45
CA HIS A 972 -54.25 6.41 -4.06
C HIS A 972 -54.97 5.08 -3.87
N SER A 973 -54.70 4.37 -2.79
CA SER A 973 -55.73 4.03 -1.80
C SER A 973 -55.14 3.44 -0.51
N ASP A 974 -55.56 4.04 0.57
CA ASP A 974 -55.48 3.54 1.95
C ASP A 974 -55.85 2.08 2.09
N ARG A 975 -55.13 1.37 2.92
CA ARG A 975 -55.68 0.49 3.97
C ARG A 975 -54.62 0.02 4.94
N ARG A 976 -54.76 0.50 6.16
CA ARG A 976 -54.24 -0.17 7.35
C ARG A 976 -54.78 -1.60 7.40
N LEU A 977 -53.95 -2.52 7.79
CA LEU A 977 -54.32 -3.63 8.67
C LEU A 977 -53.15 -4.14 9.47
N GLU A 978 -53.46 -4.39 10.71
CA GLU A 978 -52.65 -4.74 11.85
C GLU A 978 -52.00 -6.12 11.80
N PHE A 979 -50.93 -6.24 12.54
CA PHE A 979 -50.43 -7.33 13.37
C PHE A 979 -50.94 -8.75 13.13
N HIS A 980 -50.03 -9.69 12.93
CA HIS A 980 -49.92 -10.85 13.80
C HIS A 980 -48.51 -11.45 13.75
N GLU A 981 -47.96 -11.66 14.95
CA GLU A 981 -46.79 -12.50 15.23
C GLU A 981 -47.00 -13.93 14.71
N GLN A 982 -46.01 -14.48 14.05
CA GLN A 982 -45.69 -15.88 14.15
C GLN A 982 -44.22 -16.12 14.04
N LYS A 983 -43.65 -16.37 15.23
CA LYS A 983 -42.41 -17.13 15.38
C LYS A 983 -42.64 -18.52 14.80
N SER A 984 -41.74 -18.96 13.89
CA SER A 984 -41.17 -20.30 13.98
C SER A 984 -40.27 -20.65 12.78
N LEU A 985 -39.05 -21.11 13.11
CA LEU A 985 -38.34 -22.19 12.44
C LEU A 985 -37.86 -21.99 11.00
N SER A 986 -36.63 -21.52 10.88
CA SER A 986 -35.67 -22.13 9.96
C SER A 986 -34.21 -21.96 10.40
N ARG A 987 -33.92 -22.54 11.56
CA ARG A 987 -32.55 -22.89 11.99
C ARG A 987 -32.39 -24.40 11.76
N TRP A 988 -32.18 -24.82 10.51
CA TRP A 988 -31.79 -26.21 10.20
C TRP A 988 -31.41 -26.29 8.73
N GLY A 989 -30.15 -26.00 8.44
CA GLY A 989 -29.58 -26.17 7.11
C GLY A 989 -28.06 -26.37 7.12
N PHE A 990 -27.42 -25.87 8.16
CA PHE A 990 -25.94 -25.89 8.25
C PHE A 990 -25.40 -26.97 9.20
N CYS A 991 -26.22 -27.55 10.05
CA CYS A 991 -25.79 -28.59 11.03
C CYS A 991 -25.72 -30.02 10.46
N GLY A 992 -26.37 -30.29 9.32
CA GLY A 992 -26.47 -31.64 8.77
C GLY A 992 -25.18 -32.11 8.04
N ILE A 993 -24.42 -31.21 7.48
CA ILE A 993 -23.18 -31.56 6.80
C ILE A 993 -22.00 -31.69 7.78
N PHE A 994 -22.03 -30.93 8.88
CA PHE A 994 -20.97 -30.98 9.90
C PHE A 994 -21.09 -32.20 10.83
N HIS A 995 -22.28 -32.73 11.07
CA HIS A 995 -22.44 -33.95 11.91
C HIS A 995 -22.02 -35.23 11.20
N GLY A 996 -22.02 -35.27 9.88
CA GLY A 996 -21.47 -36.38 9.09
C GLY A 996 -19.94 -36.47 9.16
N PHE A 997 -19.27 -35.33 9.28
CA PHE A 997 -17.79 -35.25 9.31
C PHE A 997 -17.22 -35.64 10.70
N LEU A 998 -17.91 -35.25 11.78
CA LEU A 998 -17.49 -35.61 13.15
C LEU A 998 -17.62 -37.11 13.47
N ARG A 999 -18.50 -37.84 12.79
CA ARG A 999 -18.60 -39.29 12.94
C ARG A 999 -17.50 -40.10 12.26
N CYS A 1000 -16.82 -39.53 11.24
CA CYS A 1000 -15.66 -40.15 10.59
C CYS A 1000 -14.34 -39.90 11.35
N PHE A 1001 -14.31 -38.97 12.32
CA PHE A 1001 -13.09 -38.65 13.08
C PHE A 1001 -13.06 -39.33 14.45
N MET A 1002 -14.18 -39.98 14.91
CA MET A 1002 -14.25 -40.72 16.17
C MET A 1002 -14.45 -42.22 15.97
N ALA A 1003 -14.23 -42.76 14.77
CA ALA A 1003 -14.23 -44.20 14.54
C ALA A 1003 -12.84 -44.68 14.10
#